data_59f2833114927df622ab7dcc4cfa0db7
#
_entry.id   59f2833114927df622ab7dcc4cfa0db7
#
_cell.length_a   1.000
_cell.length_b   1.000
_cell.length_c   1.000
_cell.angle_alpha   90.00
_cell.angle_beta   90.00
_cell.angle_gamma   90.00
#
_symmetry.space_group_name_H-M   'P 1'
#
loop_
_entity.id
_entity.type
_entity.pdbx_description
1 polymer ?
#
loop_
_entity_poly.entity_id
_entity_poly.type
_entity_poly.pdbx_seq_one_letter_code
_entity_poly.pdbx_strand_id
1 'polypeptide(L)'
;MEGAELRNIKGIGDKMSQKILDELGGEDELNQVIENLDLERLIAIEGISQRKAVEIMNQLIGNPAQQFLKSERAYQLYDEIVEKILKYSNTSYSKNRILLLAPIKDEFAIAERLSFVIQAKEKVSHLNIKELSRLMKKLDEIKIPKANFDASKAILVESAEDASYLMDLGLNNYYTIITASDSPLFIEEIRGYEFIFYIYSEGFLDFGDLPNLIMINKDAPSYQLVPETTLDYFRQNRTLFETVAKIREILGEDTVLGDVGTVLDELDNYKQKEIDLDEIVTNEKVNIDHELKERIENIDLKGDEILELLNNDFPPKIEQIFDEILTKSKEIIKEKSGISFDPFIKKYPIEIDDMEMERIKIEVLSKAENNYFDKKITAAEHLEAIRARAEEEVMETVRFDFEFALGSFAHYYNLNLPEFGDVFELEGALHLDLCLNERKQVEHMENLSDNQDDANKTDNGNELYKEEKIQRVNYKLSKEENVALLTGANSGGKTTLLETISQISIMAQMGLPVPAESAKVKLVDEIYHFSKKRSLDAGAFESFLNVFMPIVTSKSEKLVLLDELEGITELEAAVKIISSFIEMIQDSNSFAIIVTHMANELMKYTDIRVDGIEATGLDENYNLIVDRTPKMNFLAKSTPELILKRIYEKSDDDLKVVYARILEKF
;
A
#
# COMPACT_ATOMS: atom_id res chain seq x y z
N MET A 1 -20.86 17.56 10.82
CA MET A 1 -22.05 16.66 10.95
C MET A 1 -22.28 16.44 12.42
N GLU A 2 -23.50 16.58 12.91
CA GLU A 2 -23.78 16.46 14.35
C GLU A 2 -23.79 15.00 14.78
N GLY A 3 -23.36 14.68 16.00
CA GLY A 3 -23.38 13.33 16.60
C GLY A 3 -24.78 12.66 16.61
N ALA A 4 -25.80 13.41 16.18
CA ALA A 4 -27.14 12.91 15.87
C ALA A 4 -27.18 11.93 14.67
N GLU A 5 -26.23 11.99 13.71
CA GLU A 5 -26.21 11.12 12.55
C GLU A 5 -25.74 9.70 12.89
N LEU A 6 -24.79 9.54 13.81
CA LEU A 6 -24.37 8.21 14.29
C LEU A 6 -25.51 7.41 14.94
N ARG A 7 -26.43 8.10 15.63
CA ARG A 7 -27.60 7.47 16.29
C ARG A 7 -28.64 6.95 15.31
N ASN A 8 -28.64 7.49 14.10
CA ASN A 8 -29.57 7.08 13.03
C ASN A 8 -29.07 5.83 12.28
N ILE A 9 -27.82 5.42 12.53
CA ILE A 9 -27.23 4.26 11.87
C ILE A 9 -27.83 2.96 12.44
N LYS A 10 -28.40 2.14 11.55
CA LYS A 10 -29.00 0.86 11.93
C LYS A 10 -27.99 -0.03 12.67
N GLY A 11 -28.31 -0.40 13.90
CA GLY A 11 -27.48 -1.26 14.74
C GLY A 11 -26.39 -0.52 15.54
N ILE A 12 -26.43 0.82 15.59
CA ILE A 12 -25.67 1.64 16.53
C ILE A 12 -26.68 2.23 17.53
N GLY A 13 -26.62 1.76 18.77
CA GLY A 13 -27.39 2.36 19.88
C GLY A 13 -26.59 3.52 20.51
N ASP A 14 -27.27 4.31 21.37
CA ASP A 14 -26.69 5.47 22.06
C ASP A 14 -25.34 5.16 22.73
N LYS A 15 -25.20 3.99 23.35
CA LYS A 15 -23.94 3.58 24.00
C LYS A 15 -22.78 3.41 23.04
N MET A 16 -23.02 2.83 21.87
CA MET A 16 -21.97 2.64 20.85
C MET A 16 -21.64 3.96 20.16
N SER A 17 -22.63 4.79 19.88
CA SER A 17 -22.43 6.14 19.34
C SER A 17 -21.54 6.97 20.25
N GLN A 18 -21.82 6.97 21.57
CA GLN A 18 -21.01 7.69 22.54
C GLN A 18 -19.60 7.12 22.63
N LYS A 19 -19.46 5.78 22.64
CA LYS A 19 -18.16 5.11 22.64
C LYS A 19 -17.31 5.49 21.45
N ILE A 20 -17.89 5.56 20.24
CA ILE A 20 -17.20 5.98 19.01
C ILE A 20 -16.66 7.40 19.17
N LEU A 21 -17.48 8.34 19.65
CA LEU A 21 -17.06 9.73 19.86
C LEU A 21 -15.98 9.86 20.92
N ASP A 22 -16.11 9.14 22.04
CA ASP A 22 -15.17 9.18 23.14
C ASP A 22 -13.80 8.61 22.74
N GLU A 23 -13.76 7.48 22.02
CA GLU A 23 -12.51 6.84 21.60
C GLU A 23 -11.83 7.55 20.41
N LEU A 24 -12.61 8.22 19.54
CA LEU A 24 -12.04 9.04 18.46
C LEU A 24 -11.54 10.41 18.96
N GLY A 25 -12.07 10.93 20.08
CA GLY A 25 -11.68 12.24 20.61
C GLY A 25 -12.65 13.39 20.26
N GLY A 26 -13.87 13.08 19.79
CA GLY A 26 -14.93 14.04 19.52
C GLY A 26 -15.44 14.05 18.09
N GLU A 27 -16.37 15.00 17.82
CA GLU A 27 -17.01 15.14 16.51
C GLU A 27 -16.06 15.62 15.39
N ASP A 28 -15.12 16.48 15.72
CA ASP A 28 -14.14 16.98 14.73
C ASP A 28 -13.23 15.88 14.24
N GLU A 29 -12.77 15.00 15.12
CA GLU A 29 -11.99 13.82 14.78
C GLU A 29 -12.81 12.79 13.99
N LEU A 30 -14.09 12.62 14.31
CA LEU A 30 -14.99 11.80 13.51
C LEU A 30 -15.12 12.34 12.08
N ASN A 31 -15.26 13.65 11.91
CA ASN A 31 -15.30 14.27 10.59
C ASN A 31 -14.02 14.03 9.79
N GLN A 32 -12.84 14.12 10.42
CA GLN A 32 -11.57 13.77 9.77
C GLN A 32 -11.51 12.30 9.36
N VAL A 33 -12.00 11.39 10.22
CA VAL A 33 -12.09 9.95 9.90
C VAL A 33 -12.99 9.71 8.68
N ILE A 34 -14.10 10.43 8.57
CA ILE A 34 -15.02 10.34 7.42
C ILE A 34 -14.39 10.92 6.16
N GLU A 35 -13.79 12.10 6.23
CA GLU A 35 -13.14 12.76 5.09
C GLU A 35 -11.98 11.94 4.53
N ASN A 36 -11.19 11.34 5.41
CA ASN A 36 -10.06 10.49 5.05
C ASN A 36 -10.45 9.04 4.72
N LEU A 37 -11.72 8.66 4.93
CA LEU A 37 -12.22 7.27 4.82
C LEU A 37 -11.39 6.30 5.68
N ASP A 38 -10.99 6.73 6.87
CA ASP A 38 -10.11 5.98 7.76
C ASP A 38 -10.87 4.90 8.52
N LEU A 39 -10.99 3.73 7.92
CA LEU A 39 -11.63 2.57 8.53
C LEU A 39 -10.81 1.99 9.68
N GLU A 40 -9.49 2.15 9.67
CA GLU A 40 -8.62 1.54 10.70
C GLU A 40 -8.89 2.14 12.08
N ARG A 41 -9.10 3.45 12.17
CA ARG A 41 -9.49 4.11 13.41
C ARG A 41 -10.86 3.63 13.93
N LEU A 42 -11.81 3.31 13.05
CA LEU A 42 -13.09 2.73 13.45
C LEU A 42 -12.95 1.28 13.89
N ILE A 43 -12.13 0.48 13.21
CA ILE A 43 -11.88 -0.92 13.55
C ILE A 43 -11.13 -1.06 14.88
N ALA A 44 -10.28 -0.10 15.23
CA ALA A 44 -9.55 -0.08 16.49
C ALA A 44 -10.48 0.03 17.72
N ILE A 45 -11.72 0.53 17.55
CA ILE A 45 -12.70 0.66 18.62
C ILE A 45 -13.23 -0.72 19.02
N GLU A 46 -13.09 -1.08 20.28
CA GLU A 46 -13.54 -2.37 20.81
C GLU A 46 -15.04 -2.61 20.58
N GLY A 47 -15.38 -3.71 19.91
CA GLY A 47 -16.76 -4.09 19.56
C GLY A 47 -17.16 -3.67 18.14
N ILE A 48 -16.28 -3.03 17.37
CA ILE A 48 -16.50 -2.73 15.95
C ILE A 48 -15.66 -3.69 15.11
N SER A 49 -16.33 -4.63 14.41
CA SER A 49 -15.67 -5.47 13.40
C SER A 49 -15.44 -4.69 12.13
N GLN A 50 -14.51 -5.15 11.27
CA GLN A 50 -14.27 -4.56 9.95
C GLN A 50 -15.56 -4.38 9.13
N ARG A 51 -16.41 -5.40 9.09
CA ARG A 51 -17.72 -5.33 8.40
C ARG A 51 -18.59 -4.21 8.98
N LYS A 52 -18.61 -4.06 10.30
CA LYS A 52 -19.39 -3.02 10.98
C LYS A 52 -18.82 -1.63 10.73
N ALA A 53 -17.51 -1.48 10.71
CA ALA A 53 -16.84 -0.22 10.36
C ALA A 53 -17.18 0.21 8.91
N VAL A 54 -17.11 -0.72 7.96
CA VAL A 54 -17.50 -0.48 6.55
C VAL A 54 -18.98 -0.07 6.45
N GLU A 55 -19.87 -0.74 7.20
CA GLU A 55 -21.31 -0.41 7.24
C GLU A 55 -21.54 1.00 7.81
N ILE A 56 -20.89 1.34 8.91
CA ILE A 56 -20.96 2.67 9.52
C ILE A 56 -20.48 3.74 8.53
N MET A 57 -19.30 3.55 7.96
CA MET A 57 -18.72 4.50 7.01
C MET A 57 -19.61 4.69 5.78
N ASN A 58 -20.09 3.59 5.18
CA ASN A 58 -21.00 3.67 4.02
C ASN A 58 -22.29 4.43 4.34
N GLN A 59 -22.85 4.29 5.53
CA GLN A 59 -24.05 5.06 5.93
C GLN A 59 -23.71 6.53 6.14
N LEU A 60 -22.57 6.86 6.74
CA LEU A 60 -22.13 8.24 6.95
C LEU A 60 -21.83 8.98 5.64
N ILE A 61 -21.27 8.29 4.66
CA ILE A 61 -21.03 8.88 3.33
C ILE A 61 -22.24 8.78 2.38
N GLY A 62 -23.38 8.24 2.87
CA GLY A 62 -24.62 8.15 2.08
C GLY A 62 -24.63 7.02 1.03
N ASN A 63 -23.83 5.98 1.20
CA ASN A 63 -23.70 4.87 0.25
C ASN A 63 -23.97 3.50 0.90
N PRO A 64 -25.21 3.14 1.25
CA PRO A 64 -25.51 1.92 1.96
C PRO A 64 -25.59 0.68 1.05
N ALA A 65 -24.52 -0.15 1.03
CA ALA A 65 -24.50 -1.44 0.34
C ALA A 65 -25.65 -2.39 0.78
N GLN A 66 -26.12 -2.27 2.00
CA GLN A 66 -27.19 -3.09 2.59
C GLN A 66 -28.55 -2.94 1.90
N GLN A 67 -28.78 -1.86 1.16
CA GLN A 67 -30.03 -1.69 0.43
C GLN A 67 -30.08 -2.59 -0.81
N PHE A 68 -28.95 -2.93 -1.40
CA PHE A 68 -28.84 -3.74 -2.60
C PHE A 68 -28.73 -5.25 -2.33
N LEU A 69 -27.81 -5.65 -1.43
CA LEU A 69 -27.57 -7.06 -1.10
C LEU A 69 -28.60 -7.55 -0.07
N LYS A 70 -29.50 -8.47 -0.42
CA LYS A 70 -30.61 -8.90 0.44
C LYS A 70 -30.50 -10.34 0.97
N SER A 71 -29.47 -11.06 0.59
CA SER A 71 -29.25 -12.45 1.02
C SER A 71 -27.81 -12.71 1.41
N GLU A 72 -27.60 -13.71 2.29
CA GLU A 72 -26.29 -14.07 2.80
C GLU A 72 -25.31 -14.44 1.66
N ARG A 73 -25.76 -15.22 0.65
CA ARG A 73 -24.90 -15.59 -0.48
C ARG A 73 -24.53 -14.39 -1.35
N ALA A 74 -25.43 -13.44 -1.55
CA ALA A 74 -25.12 -12.21 -2.28
C ALA A 74 -24.03 -11.39 -1.56
N TYR A 75 -24.10 -11.31 -0.22
CA TYR A 75 -23.02 -10.69 0.57
C TYR A 75 -21.70 -11.45 0.46
N GLN A 76 -21.73 -12.78 0.54
CA GLN A 76 -20.50 -13.59 0.39
C GLN A 76 -19.84 -13.37 -0.97
N LEU A 77 -20.62 -13.32 -2.06
CA LEU A 77 -20.08 -13.05 -3.40
C LEU A 77 -19.52 -11.64 -3.52
N TYR A 78 -20.14 -10.66 -2.91
CA TYR A 78 -19.60 -9.30 -2.82
C TYR A 78 -18.27 -9.29 -2.05
N ASP A 79 -18.22 -9.92 -0.87
CA ASP A 79 -16.99 -10.02 -0.08
C ASP A 79 -15.87 -10.74 -0.87
N GLU A 80 -16.19 -11.84 -1.58
CA GLU A 80 -15.26 -12.56 -2.46
C GLU A 80 -14.69 -11.66 -3.59
N ILE A 81 -15.53 -10.79 -4.19
CA ILE A 81 -15.10 -9.82 -5.21
C ILE A 81 -14.12 -8.81 -4.57
N VAL A 82 -14.51 -8.21 -3.45
CA VAL A 82 -13.69 -7.23 -2.72
C VAL A 82 -12.36 -7.84 -2.31
N GLU A 83 -12.35 -9.06 -1.75
CA GLU A 83 -11.12 -9.76 -1.38
C GLU A 83 -10.18 -10.01 -2.57
N LYS A 84 -10.73 -10.30 -3.76
CA LYS A 84 -9.93 -10.46 -4.98
C LYS A 84 -9.26 -9.15 -5.40
N ILE A 85 -9.93 -8.01 -5.24
CA ILE A 85 -9.38 -6.68 -5.53
C ILE A 85 -8.31 -6.33 -4.49
N LEU A 86 -8.56 -6.58 -3.19
CA LEU A 86 -7.63 -6.30 -2.10
C LEU A 86 -6.27 -6.99 -2.24
N LYS A 87 -6.18 -8.11 -2.97
CA LYS A 87 -4.89 -8.79 -3.27
C LYS A 87 -3.91 -7.91 -4.05
N TYR A 88 -4.40 -6.91 -4.77
CA TYR A 88 -3.58 -5.98 -5.55
C TYR A 88 -3.30 -4.66 -4.84
N SER A 89 -3.99 -4.39 -3.74
CA SER A 89 -3.82 -3.20 -2.93
C SER A 89 -2.68 -3.36 -1.93
N ASN A 90 -1.90 -2.30 -1.74
CA ASN A 90 -0.71 -2.33 -0.89
C ASN A 90 -0.81 -1.35 0.29
N THR A 91 -1.43 -0.18 0.11
CA THR A 91 -1.55 0.88 1.12
C THR A 91 -2.88 0.80 1.90
N SER A 92 -2.91 1.33 3.12
CA SER A 92 -4.14 1.48 3.92
C SER A 92 -5.18 2.34 3.20
N TYR A 93 -4.76 3.41 2.54
CA TYR A 93 -5.63 4.27 1.74
C TYR A 93 -6.38 3.50 0.65
N SER A 94 -5.65 2.70 -0.14
CA SER A 94 -6.24 1.88 -1.20
C SER A 94 -7.19 0.82 -0.65
N LYS A 95 -6.78 0.11 0.41
CA LYS A 95 -7.61 -0.91 1.08
C LYS A 95 -8.92 -0.33 1.59
N ASN A 96 -8.88 0.80 2.27
CA ASN A 96 -10.06 1.46 2.82
C ASN A 96 -11.04 1.85 1.71
N ARG A 97 -10.55 2.40 0.59
CA ARG A 97 -11.40 2.75 -0.55
C ARG A 97 -12.02 1.54 -1.23
N ILE A 98 -11.28 0.44 -1.37
CA ILE A 98 -11.79 -0.82 -1.94
C ILE A 98 -12.89 -1.39 -1.04
N LEU A 99 -12.70 -1.39 0.27
CA LEU A 99 -13.70 -1.87 1.25
C LEU A 99 -15.00 -1.05 1.20
N LEU A 100 -14.92 0.21 0.78
CA LEU A 100 -16.07 1.10 0.64
C LEU A 100 -16.70 1.10 -0.76
N LEU A 101 -16.18 0.29 -1.67
CA LEU A 101 -16.70 0.19 -3.04
C LEU A 101 -18.00 -0.60 -3.08
N ALA A 102 -19.11 0.06 -2.76
CA ALA A 102 -20.43 -0.54 -2.69
C ALA A 102 -21.18 -0.47 -4.04
N PRO A 103 -22.08 -1.44 -4.32
CA PRO A 103 -23.03 -1.36 -5.44
C PRO A 103 -23.95 -0.15 -5.29
N ILE A 104 -24.22 0.54 -6.38
CA ILE A 104 -25.08 1.72 -6.48
C ILE A 104 -26.04 1.58 -7.67
N LYS A 105 -27.08 2.43 -7.75
CA LYS A 105 -28.04 2.46 -8.87
C LYS A 105 -27.89 3.71 -9.75
N ASP A 106 -27.07 4.67 -9.34
CA ASP A 106 -26.82 5.90 -10.11
C ASP A 106 -25.99 5.59 -11.37
N GLU A 107 -26.63 5.64 -12.53
CA GLU A 107 -25.97 5.33 -13.83
C GLU A 107 -24.78 6.23 -14.11
N PHE A 108 -24.86 7.52 -13.74
CA PHE A 108 -23.77 8.46 -13.98
C PHE A 108 -22.55 8.10 -13.14
N ALA A 109 -22.75 7.89 -11.85
CA ALA A 109 -21.66 7.51 -10.95
C ALA A 109 -21.07 6.12 -11.30
N ILE A 110 -21.91 5.19 -11.78
CA ILE A 110 -21.42 3.89 -12.29
C ILE A 110 -20.56 4.10 -13.53
N ALA A 111 -21.00 4.93 -14.47
CA ALA A 111 -20.25 5.20 -15.70
C ALA A 111 -18.89 5.88 -15.43
N GLU A 112 -18.84 6.82 -14.48
CA GLU A 112 -17.58 7.43 -14.04
C GLU A 112 -16.60 6.40 -13.46
N ARG A 113 -17.11 5.53 -12.56
CA ARG A 113 -16.29 4.45 -11.99
C ARG A 113 -15.78 3.47 -13.04
N LEU A 114 -16.64 3.05 -13.97
CA LEU A 114 -16.26 2.18 -15.08
C LEU A 114 -15.18 2.81 -15.97
N SER A 115 -15.35 4.09 -16.34
CA SER A 115 -14.36 4.84 -17.12
C SER A 115 -13.01 4.89 -16.40
N PHE A 116 -13.03 5.18 -15.10
CA PHE A 116 -11.82 5.19 -14.27
C PHE A 116 -11.11 3.83 -14.26
N VAL A 117 -11.87 2.72 -14.03
CA VAL A 117 -11.26 1.39 -13.96
C VAL A 117 -10.71 0.92 -15.29
N ILE A 118 -11.36 1.26 -16.42
CA ILE A 118 -10.86 0.91 -17.77
C ILE A 118 -9.57 1.69 -18.08
N GLN A 119 -9.53 2.98 -17.80
CA GLN A 119 -8.30 3.78 -17.95
C GLN A 119 -7.17 3.22 -17.08
N ALA A 120 -7.47 2.84 -15.83
CA ALA A 120 -6.53 2.17 -14.94
C ALA A 120 -6.04 0.82 -15.51
N LYS A 121 -6.94 0.00 -16.09
CA LYS A 121 -6.59 -1.26 -16.78
C LYS A 121 -5.62 -1.02 -17.93
N GLU A 122 -5.89 -0.03 -18.78
CA GLU A 122 -5.02 0.33 -19.91
C GLU A 122 -3.64 0.81 -19.40
N LYS A 123 -3.61 1.74 -18.47
CA LYS A 123 -2.37 2.26 -17.87
C LYS A 123 -1.51 1.12 -17.29
N VAL A 124 -2.12 0.25 -16.49
CA VAL A 124 -1.43 -0.87 -15.83
C VAL A 124 -0.95 -1.93 -16.83
N SER A 125 -1.65 -2.14 -17.95
CA SER A 125 -1.27 -3.14 -18.98
C SER A 125 0.11 -2.89 -19.60
N HIS A 126 0.58 -1.64 -19.60
CA HIS A 126 1.87 -1.21 -20.14
C HIS A 126 2.98 -1.16 -19.09
N LEU A 127 2.65 -1.40 -17.81
CA LEU A 127 3.58 -1.27 -16.68
C LEU A 127 4.06 -2.64 -16.19
N ASN A 128 5.24 -2.65 -15.56
CA ASN A 128 5.73 -3.83 -14.85
C ASN A 128 5.01 -4.00 -13.50
N ILE A 129 3.83 -4.65 -13.53
CA ILE A 129 2.96 -4.83 -12.35
C ILE A 129 3.71 -5.47 -11.17
N LYS A 130 4.59 -6.45 -11.43
CA LYS A 130 5.32 -7.16 -10.35
C LYS A 130 6.30 -6.24 -9.64
N GLU A 131 7.01 -5.42 -10.38
CA GLU A 131 7.97 -4.46 -9.85
C GLU A 131 7.27 -3.34 -9.08
N LEU A 132 6.23 -2.75 -9.66
CA LEU A 132 5.40 -1.74 -9.01
C LEU A 132 4.79 -2.26 -7.71
N SER A 133 4.19 -3.44 -7.71
CA SER A 133 3.64 -4.05 -6.48
C SER A 133 4.72 -4.25 -5.41
N ARG A 134 5.96 -4.60 -5.80
CA ARG A 134 7.08 -4.72 -4.86
C ARG A 134 7.49 -3.38 -4.26
N LEU A 135 7.47 -2.31 -5.05
CA LEU A 135 7.78 -0.96 -4.58
C LEU A 135 6.64 -0.40 -3.71
N MET A 136 5.40 -0.53 -4.15
CA MET A 136 4.23 -0.05 -3.40
C MET A 136 4.09 -0.68 -2.02
N LYS A 137 4.48 -1.94 -1.85
CA LYS A 137 4.54 -2.59 -0.52
C LYS A 137 5.52 -1.95 0.47
N LYS A 138 6.40 -1.07 -0.01
CA LYS A 138 7.36 -0.32 0.82
C LYS A 138 6.86 1.09 1.13
N LEU A 139 5.73 1.49 0.56
CA LEU A 139 5.10 2.76 0.90
C LEU A 139 4.60 2.68 2.35
N ASP A 140 4.93 3.72 3.11
CA ASP A 140 4.59 3.89 4.51
C ASP A 140 4.09 5.31 4.73
N GLU A 141 3.58 5.62 5.90
CA GLU A 141 3.25 6.98 6.25
C GLU A 141 4.51 7.82 6.46
N ILE A 142 4.39 9.12 6.21
CA ILE A 142 5.45 10.08 6.49
C ILE A 142 5.66 10.13 8.01
N LYS A 143 6.88 9.83 8.45
CA LYS A 143 7.24 9.78 9.86
C LYS A 143 7.69 11.15 10.35
N ILE A 144 7.17 11.55 11.50
CA ILE A 144 7.66 12.73 12.22
C ILE A 144 9.01 12.35 12.85
N PRO A 145 10.10 13.11 12.60
CA PRO A 145 11.40 12.79 13.10
C PRO A 145 11.44 12.89 14.63
N LYS A 146 12.18 11.96 15.23
CA LYS A 146 12.57 12.11 16.63
C LYS A 146 13.79 13.00 16.69
N ALA A 147 13.67 14.13 17.38
CA ALA A 147 14.79 15.03 17.60
C ALA A 147 15.93 14.32 18.33
N ASN A 148 17.15 14.57 17.87
CA ASN A 148 18.36 14.11 18.56
C ASN A 148 18.95 15.30 19.32
N PHE A 149 18.77 15.31 20.65
CA PHE A 149 19.22 16.41 21.52
C PHE A 149 20.75 16.44 21.62
N ASP A 150 21.34 17.58 21.26
CA ASP A 150 22.77 17.85 21.36
C ASP A 150 23.04 18.85 22.48
N ALA A 151 23.51 18.34 23.63
CA ALA A 151 23.80 19.14 24.80
C ALA A 151 25.03 20.04 24.65
N SER A 152 25.88 19.83 23.64
CA SER A 152 27.05 20.65 23.36
C SER A 152 26.71 21.97 22.66
N LYS A 153 25.47 22.12 22.18
CA LYS A 153 24.98 23.27 21.44
C LYS A 153 23.90 24.04 22.19
N ALA A 154 23.91 25.36 22.06
CA ALA A 154 22.92 26.23 22.66
C ALA A 154 22.42 27.30 21.69
N ILE A 155 21.14 27.64 21.82
CA ILE A 155 20.54 28.81 21.18
C ILE A 155 20.44 29.92 22.23
N LEU A 156 21.10 31.03 21.97
CA LEU A 156 21.10 32.19 22.86
C LEU A 156 20.13 33.25 22.32
N VAL A 157 19.17 33.66 23.11
CA VAL A 157 18.16 34.69 22.78
C VAL A 157 18.21 35.84 23.76
N GLU A 158 17.72 37.03 23.32
CA GLU A 158 17.73 38.26 24.12
C GLU A 158 16.58 38.33 25.14
N SER A 159 15.45 37.69 24.85
CA SER A 159 14.26 37.75 25.68
C SER A 159 13.64 36.41 26.01
N ALA A 160 12.87 36.37 27.10
CA ALA A 160 12.07 35.19 27.47
C ALA A 160 10.93 34.90 26.47
N GLU A 161 10.44 35.91 25.78
CA GLU A 161 9.41 35.78 24.74
C GLU A 161 9.98 35.03 23.53
N ASP A 162 11.20 35.37 23.11
CA ASP A 162 11.90 34.68 22.03
C ASP A 162 12.20 33.24 22.41
N ALA A 163 12.62 33.00 23.67
CA ALA A 163 12.82 31.63 24.15
C ALA A 163 11.53 30.80 24.09
N SER A 164 10.40 31.38 24.52
CA SER A 164 9.10 30.70 24.47
C SER A 164 8.69 30.39 23.03
N TYR A 165 8.86 31.32 22.10
CA TYR A 165 8.57 31.12 20.69
C TYR A 165 9.38 29.97 20.07
N LEU A 166 10.68 29.88 20.38
CA LEU A 166 11.53 28.78 19.89
C LEU A 166 11.16 27.44 20.53
N MET A 167 10.71 27.44 21.80
CA MET A 167 10.20 26.23 22.44
C MET A 167 8.90 25.76 21.81
N ASP A 168 8.00 26.68 21.44
CA ASP A 168 6.75 26.34 20.73
C ASP A 168 7.03 25.76 19.34
N LEU A 169 8.12 26.18 18.69
CA LEU A 169 8.63 25.54 17.47
C LEU A 169 9.32 24.20 17.69
N GLY A 170 9.47 23.75 18.92
CA GLY A 170 10.09 22.48 19.29
C GLY A 170 11.61 22.44 19.17
N LEU A 171 12.30 23.58 19.02
CA LEU A 171 13.76 23.64 18.84
C LEU A 171 14.52 23.27 20.12
N ASN A 172 13.89 23.39 21.28
CA ASN A 172 14.41 22.87 22.57
C ASN A 172 14.57 21.35 22.60
N ASN A 173 13.99 20.63 21.67
CA ASN A 173 14.21 19.18 21.52
C ASN A 173 15.54 18.86 20.84
N TYR A 174 16.19 19.83 20.22
CA TYR A 174 17.47 19.69 19.52
C TYR A 174 18.63 20.33 20.27
N TYR A 175 18.48 21.58 20.76
CA TYR A 175 19.52 22.34 21.44
C TYR A 175 19.01 22.97 22.74
N THR A 176 19.93 23.30 23.65
CA THR A 176 19.59 24.05 24.85
C THR A 176 19.22 25.49 24.49
N ILE A 177 18.09 26.03 24.96
CA ILE A 177 17.72 27.43 24.76
C ILE A 177 18.08 28.21 26.04
N ILE A 178 18.87 29.29 25.88
CA ILE A 178 19.36 30.13 26.96
C ILE A 178 18.95 31.57 26.70
N THR A 179 18.44 32.25 27.73
CA THR A 179 18.14 33.69 27.63
C THR A 179 19.32 34.49 28.18
N ALA A 180 19.74 35.54 27.47
CA ALA A 180 20.81 36.43 27.86
C ALA A 180 20.57 37.01 29.26
N SER A 181 21.64 37.13 30.04
CA SER A 181 21.59 37.65 31.42
C SER A 181 22.76 38.55 31.68
N ASP A 182 22.53 39.63 32.46
CA ASP A 182 23.58 40.56 32.93
C ASP A 182 24.47 39.95 34.05
N SER A 183 24.27 38.69 34.38
CA SER A 183 25.07 38.00 35.43
C SER A 183 26.53 37.83 34.98
N PRO A 184 27.50 38.20 35.83
CA PRO A 184 28.92 37.96 35.52
C PRO A 184 29.26 36.47 35.26
N LEU A 185 28.49 35.56 35.82
CA LEU A 185 28.66 34.10 35.62
C LEU A 185 28.12 33.62 34.30
N PHE A 186 27.30 34.43 33.62
CA PHE A 186 26.65 34.04 32.35
C PHE A 186 27.68 33.75 31.24
N ILE A 187 28.74 34.55 31.14
CA ILE A 187 29.80 34.34 30.14
C ILE A 187 30.56 33.03 30.41
N GLU A 188 30.73 32.65 31.68
CA GLU A 188 31.37 31.35 32.02
C GLU A 188 30.43 30.17 31.67
N GLU A 189 29.15 30.34 31.88
CA GLU A 189 28.13 29.34 31.51
C GLU A 189 28.11 29.08 29.99
N ILE A 190 28.02 30.14 29.19
CA ILE A 190 27.98 30.00 27.74
C ILE A 190 29.28 29.47 27.13
N ARG A 191 30.43 29.69 27.75
CA ARG A 191 31.72 29.12 27.33
C ARG A 191 31.77 27.59 27.43
N GLY A 192 30.86 26.99 28.19
CA GLY A 192 30.77 25.52 28.31
C GLY A 192 30.20 24.82 27.11
N TYR A 193 29.61 25.56 26.17
CA TYR A 193 29.06 24.99 24.95
C TYR A 193 30.09 25.01 23.82
N GLU A 194 30.08 23.96 22.98
CA GLU A 194 30.93 23.89 21.77
C GLU A 194 30.50 24.94 20.73
N PHE A 195 29.17 25.12 20.56
CA PHE A 195 28.56 26.08 19.62
C PHE A 195 27.39 26.81 20.26
N ILE A 196 27.31 28.12 20.01
CA ILE A 196 26.26 29.01 20.45
C ILE A 196 25.67 29.74 19.26
N PHE A 197 24.38 29.53 19.01
CA PHE A 197 23.62 30.23 17.97
C PHE A 197 22.94 31.42 18.59
N TYR A 198 23.52 32.62 18.44
CA TYR A 198 22.96 33.84 18.98
C TYR A 198 21.95 34.45 18.02
N ILE A 199 20.68 34.49 18.45
CA ILE A 199 19.58 35.07 17.71
C ILE A 199 19.44 36.52 18.11
N TYR A 200 19.74 37.46 17.21
CA TYR A 200 19.65 38.87 17.44
C TYR A 200 18.46 39.49 16.67
N SER A 201 17.80 40.49 17.29
CA SER A 201 16.70 41.25 16.68
C SER A 201 17.15 42.60 16.13
N GLU A 202 17.60 43.51 16.99
CA GLU A 202 18.11 44.84 16.67
C GLU A 202 19.32 45.16 17.56
N GLY A 203 20.49 45.27 16.95
CA GLY A 203 21.74 45.51 17.67
C GLY A 203 22.37 44.21 18.20
N PHE A 204 23.60 44.34 18.68
CA PHE A 204 24.35 43.22 19.21
C PHE A 204 24.63 43.42 20.70
N LEU A 205 24.39 42.42 21.48
CA LEU A 205 25.00 42.29 22.80
C LEU A 205 26.46 41.91 22.62
N ASP A 206 27.37 42.67 23.24
CA ASP A 206 28.81 42.38 23.19
C ASP A 206 29.16 41.34 24.24
N PHE A 207 29.38 40.11 23.80
CA PHE A 207 29.79 39.00 24.65
C PHE A 207 31.31 38.83 24.73
N GLY A 208 32.08 39.80 24.14
CA GLY A 208 33.54 39.70 23.98
C GLY A 208 33.95 38.69 22.89
N ASP A 209 35.18 38.24 22.92
CA ASP A 209 35.74 37.34 21.93
C ASP A 209 35.32 35.90 22.25
N LEU A 210 34.20 35.47 21.67
CA LEU A 210 33.70 34.08 21.74
C LEU A 210 33.83 33.46 20.33
N PRO A 211 34.85 32.60 20.10
CA PRO A 211 35.13 32.04 18.78
C PRO A 211 34.06 31.05 18.30
N ASN A 212 33.21 30.53 19.21
CA ASN A 212 32.18 29.56 18.96
C ASN A 212 30.77 30.17 18.83
N LEU A 213 30.66 31.52 18.70
CA LEU A 213 29.39 32.23 18.57
C LEU A 213 29.05 32.42 17.09
N ILE A 214 27.91 31.89 16.67
CA ILE A 214 27.33 32.07 15.34
C ILE A 214 26.15 33.03 15.47
N MET A 215 26.19 34.13 14.73
CA MET A 215 25.13 35.16 14.77
C MET A 215 24.08 34.86 13.71
N ILE A 216 22.81 34.77 14.12
CA ILE A 216 21.68 34.49 13.23
C ILE A 216 20.59 35.53 13.46
N ASN A 217 20.01 36.05 12.38
CA ASN A 217 18.91 37.00 12.49
C ASN A 217 17.64 36.32 13.00
N LYS A 218 16.86 37.02 13.85
CA LYS A 218 15.59 36.52 14.41
C LYS A 218 14.57 36.11 13.33
N ASP A 219 14.57 36.78 12.19
CA ASP A 219 13.66 36.51 11.08
C ASP A 219 14.10 35.32 10.21
N ALA A 220 15.21 34.68 10.57
CA ALA A 220 15.70 33.50 9.86
C ALA A 220 14.75 32.32 10.04
N PRO A 221 14.50 31.52 8.98
CA PRO A 221 13.67 30.33 9.06
C PRO A 221 14.31 29.27 9.99
N SER A 222 13.49 28.42 10.57
CA SER A 222 13.90 27.44 11.57
C SER A 222 15.06 26.52 11.12
N TYR A 223 15.13 26.17 9.82
CA TYR A 223 16.21 25.36 9.27
C TYR A 223 17.57 26.07 9.23
N GLN A 224 17.60 27.40 9.29
CA GLN A 224 18.87 28.14 9.45
C GLN A 224 19.34 28.19 10.91
N LEU A 225 18.39 28.09 11.85
CA LEU A 225 18.68 27.99 13.27
C LEU A 225 19.12 26.58 13.67
N VAL A 226 18.33 25.59 13.24
CA VAL A 226 18.51 24.16 13.53
C VAL A 226 18.26 23.38 12.24
N PRO A 227 19.26 23.25 11.35
CA PRO A 227 19.10 22.53 10.07
C PRO A 227 18.69 21.06 10.25
N GLU A 228 18.96 20.48 11.42
CA GLU A 228 18.56 19.11 11.80
C GLU A 228 17.05 18.91 11.73
N THR A 229 16.23 19.95 11.95
CA THR A 229 14.76 19.84 11.84
C THR A 229 14.31 19.37 10.47
N THR A 230 14.91 19.90 9.42
CA THR A 230 14.64 19.49 8.02
C THR A 230 15.44 18.26 7.63
N LEU A 231 16.74 18.20 7.99
CA LEU A 231 17.60 17.07 7.62
C LEU A 231 17.13 15.75 8.21
N ASP A 232 16.73 15.73 9.49
CA ASP A 232 16.25 14.52 10.16
C ASP A 232 14.90 14.07 9.59
N TYR A 233 14.04 15.02 9.19
CA TYR A 233 12.79 14.70 8.50
C TYR A 233 13.06 13.94 7.19
N PHE A 234 13.97 14.42 6.35
CA PHE A 234 14.30 13.76 5.09
C PHE A 234 15.09 12.47 5.30
N ARG A 235 16.00 12.40 6.28
CA ARG A 235 16.72 11.17 6.63
C ARG A 235 15.78 10.06 7.09
N GLN A 236 14.84 10.38 7.98
CA GLN A 236 13.90 9.39 8.51
C GLN A 236 12.96 8.87 7.44
N ASN A 237 12.60 9.69 6.47
CA ASN A 237 11.71 9.34 5.37
C ASN A 237 12.46 8.99 4.06
N ARG A 238 13.78 8.88 4.09
CA ARG A 238 14.61 8.66 2.91
C ARG A 238 14.15 7.47 2.08
N THR A 239 13.93 6.31 2.71
CA THR A 239 13.49 5.09 2.01
C THR A 239 12.12 5.27 1.34
N LEU A 240 11.22 6.01 1.97
CA LEU A 240 9.92 6.35 1.41
C LEU A 240 10.10 7.24 0.18
N PHE A 241 10.83 8.34 0.28
CA PHE A 241 11.07 9.28 -0.81
C PHE A 241 11.77 8.63 -2.01
N GLU A 242 12.83 7.85 -1.77
CA GLU A 242 13.51 7.09 -2.84
C GLU A 242 12.58 6.05 -3.49
N THR A 243 11.66 5.46 -2.73
CA THR A 243 10.68 4.52 -3.27
C THR A 243 9.65 5.23 -4.14
N VAL A 244 9.13 6.38 -3.68
CA VAL A 244 8.19 7.22 -4.45
C VAL A 244 8.86 7.71 -5.73
N ALA A 245 10.10 8.21 -5.68
CA ALA A 245 10.84 8.64 -6.86
C ALA A 245 10.94 7.54 -7.92
N LYS A 246 11.27 6.30 -7.51
CA LYS A 246 11.33 5.14 -8.42
C LYS A 246 9.97 4.77 -9.02
N ILE A 247 8.90 4.85 -8.23
CA ILE A 247 7.54 4.58 -8.73
C ILE A 247 7.18 5.62 -9.80
N ARG A 248 7.42 6.92 -9.52
CA ARG A 248 7.12 8.00 -10.46
C ARG A 248 7.95 7.90 -11.74
N GLU A 249 9.22 7.51 -11.64
CA GLU A 249 10.08 7.24 -12.80
C GLU A 249 9.48 6.11 -13.69
N ILE A 250 9.02 5.01 -13.10
CA ILE A 250 8.36 3.92 -13.84
C ILE A 250 7.06 4.40 -14.50
N LEU A 251 6.34 5.33 -13.87
CA LEU A 251 5.13 5.94 -14.41
C LEU A 251 5.42 6.99 -15.50
N GLY A 252 6.69 7.40 -15.67
CA GLY A 252 7.09 8.47 -16.60
C GLY A 252 6.68 9.85 -16.11
N GLU A 253 6.56 10.04 -14.79
CA GLU A 253 6.19 11.30 -14.14
C GLU A 253 7.43 11.98 -13.58
N ASP A 254 7.46 13.32 -13.64
CA ASP A 254 8.52 14.12 -13.03
C ASP A 254 8.45 14.01 -11.49
N THR A 255 9.63 14.11 -10.84
CA THR A 255 9.73 14.04 -9.38
C THR A 255 10.78 15.00 -8.83
N VAL A 256 10.46 15.66 -7.71
CA VAL A 256 11.43 16.46 -6.93
C VAL A 256 12.23 15.62 -5.95
N LEU A 257 11.92 14.34 -5.82
CA LEU A 257 12.53 13.43 -4.83
C LEU A 257 13.80 12.74 -5.34
N GLY A 258 14.17 12.94 -6.61
CA GLY A 258 15.24 12.20 -7.27
C GLY A 258 16.65 12.44 -6.68
N ASP A 259 16.89 13.61 -6.14
CA ASP A 259 18.20 14.02 -5.60
C ASP A 259 18.30 14.00 -4.06
N VAL A 260 17.20 13.73 -3.35
CA VAL A 260 17.18 13.69 -1.87
C VAL A 260 18.27 12.77 -1.32
N GLY A 261 18.41 11.56 -1.87
CA GLY A 261 19.46 10.62 -1.46
C GLY A 261 20.87 11.19 -1.67
N THR A 262 21.10 11.81 -2.82
CA THR A 262 22.41 12.39 -3.19
C THR A 262 22.79 13.54 -2.24
N VAL A 263 21.85 14.45 -1.96
CA VAL A 263 22.09 15.59 -1.04
C VAL A 263 22.46 15.10 0.35
N LEU A 264 21.77 14.10 0.87
CA LEU A 264 22.05 13.52 2.19
C LEU A 264 23.40 12.79 2.21
N ASP A 265 23.72 12.02 1.17
CA ASP A 265 25.00 11.29 1.05
C ASP A 265 26.21 12.25 0.90
N GLU A 266 26.07 13.34 0.17
CA GLU A 266 27.10 14.38 0.07
C GLU A 266 27.38 15.00 1.43
N LEU A 267 26.35 15.27 2.22
CA LEU A 267 26.48 15.83 3.56
C LEU A 267 27.15 14.84 4.52
N ASP A 268 26.78 13.56 4.48
CA ASP A 268 27.36 12.52 5.34
C ASP A 268 28.82 12.23 4.96
N ASN A 269 29.16 12.25 3.67
CA ASN A 269 30.52 12.10 3.18
C ASN A 269 31.43 13.29 3.56
N TYR A 270 30.86 14.49 3.70
CA TYR A 270 31.61 15.67 4.11
C TYR A 270 32.08 15.54 5.57
N LYS A 271 31.24 15.01 6.45
CA LYS A 271 31.58 14.78 7.88
C LYS A 271 32.74 13.80 8.09
N GLN A 272 32.98 12.86 7.16
CA GLN A 272 34.01 11.82 7.30
C GLN A 272 35.45 12.29 7.00
N LYS A 273 35.63 13.53 6.53
CA LYS A 273 36.99 14.09 6.22
C LYS A 273 37.57 14.84 7.40
N GLU A 274 37.62 14.23 8.57
CA GLU A 274 38.41 14.76 9.69
C GLU A 274 39.90 14.64 9.42
N ILE A 275 40.63 15.75 9.56
CA ILE A 275 42.08 15.78 9.44
C ILE A 275 42.67 15.39 10.80
N ASP A 276 43.37 14.26 10.86
CA ASP A 276 44.09 13.85 12.07
C ASP A 276 45.39 14.67 12.20
N LEU A 277 45.32 15.81 12.91
CA LEU A 277 46.44 16.69 13.16
C LEU A 277 47.52 16.03 14.03
N ASP A 278 47.12 15.15 14.97
CA ASP A 278 48.04 14.46 15.85
C ASP A 278 48.93 13.51 15.07
N GLU A 279 48.36 12.77 14.13
CA GLU A 279 49.11 11.88 13.25
C GLU A 279 50.08 12.66 12.36
N ILE A 280 49.64 13.77 11.76
CA ILE A 280 50.45 14.61 10.89
C ILE A 280 51.66 15.18 11.63
N VAL A 281 51.42 15.79 12.83
CA VAL A 281 52.48 16.44 13.63
C VAL A 281 53.44 15.42 14.23
N THR A 282 52.93 14.27 14.71
CA THR A 282 53.77 13.19 15.25
C THR A 282 54.71 12.61 14.17
N ASN A 283 54.19 12.40 12.96
CA ASN A 283 55.01 11.93 11.84
C ASN A 283 56.08 12.94 11.45
N GLU A 284 55.74 14.24 11.42
CA GLU A 284 56.71 15.29 11.10
C GLU A 284 57.74 15.45 12.23
N LYS A 285 57.41 15.29 13.50
CA LYS A 285 58.35 15.25 14.62
C LYS A 285 59.43 14.20 14.39
N VAL A 286 59.06 12.98 14.01
CA VAL A 286 59.97 11.88 13.73
C VAL A 286 60.92 12.25 12.58
N ASN A 287 60.41 12.89 11.51
CA ASN A 287 61.19 13.34 10.37
C ASN A 287 62.20 14.43 10.77
N ILE A 288 61.75 15.41 11.59
CA ILE A 288 62.61 16.50 12.11
C ILE A 288 63.73 15.94 12.97
N ASP A 289 63.40 15.04 13.93
CA ASP A 289 64.41 14.44 14.81
C ASP A 289 65.47 13.66 14.03
N HIS A 290 65.06 12.96 12.95
CA HIS A 290 65.99 12.26 12.06
C HIS A 290 66.87 13.23 11.27
N GLU A 291 66.29 14.27 10.64
CA GLU A 291 67.03 15.24 9.84
C GLU A 291 67.97 16.10 10.73
N LEU A 292 67.50 16.47 11.93
CA LEU A 292 68.38 17.16 12.92
C LEU A 292 69.59 16.30 13.32
N LYS A 293 69.34 15.01 13.64
CA LYS A 293 70.42 14.10 14.00
C LYS A 293 71.46 13.99 12.91
N GLU A 294 71.07 13.76 11.66
CA GLU A 294 71.97 13.63 10.51
C GLU A 294 72.76 14.89 10.30
N ARG A 295 72.15 16.08 10.42
CA ARG A 295 72.87 17.35 10.16
C ARG A 295 73.75 17.74 11.34
N ILE A 296 73.35 17.51 12.58
CA ILE A 296 74.19 17.81 13.77
C ILE A 296 75.40 16.88 13.88
N GLU A 297 75.26 15.59 13.54
CA GLU A 297 76.38 14.62 13.52
C GLU A 297 77.46 14.99 12.51
N ASN A 298 77.14 15.74 11.45
CA ASN A 298 78.08 16.12 10.40
C ASN A 298 78.54 17.56 10.52
N ILE A 299 78.35 18.24 11.65
CA ILE A 299 78.77 19.64 11.83
C ILE A 299 80.10 19.74 12.61
N ASP A 300 81.06 20.55 12.08
CA ASP A 300 82.28 20.88 12.77
C ASP A 300 82.06 22.09 13.71
N LEU A 301 82.06 21.84 15.04
CA LEU A 301 81.96 22.87 16.08
C LEU A 301 83.33 23.26 16.65
N LYS A 302 83.52 24.55 16.86
CA LYS A 302 84.67 25.09 17.59
C LYS A 302 84.51 24.98 19.09
N GLY A 303 85.58 25.13 19.89
CA GLY A 303 85.55 24.95 21.32
C GLY A 303 84.61 25.88 22.09
N ASP A 304 84.43 27.10 21.59
CA ASP A 304 83.49 28.11 22.16
C ASP A 304 82.04 27.71 21.87
N GLU A 305 81.75 27.17 20.68
CA GLU A 305 80.42 26.69 20.28
C GLU A 305 80.02 25.41 21.07
N ILE A 306 80.99 24.62 21.52
CA ILE A 306 80.79 23.46 22.38
C ILE A 306 80.43 23.91 23.81
N LEU A 307 81.02 25.01 24.31
CA LEU A 307 80.69 25.59 25.63
C LEU A 307 79.29 26.20 25.68
N GLU A 308 78.83 26.79 24.58
CA GLU A 308 77.46 27.28 24.42
C GLU A 308 76.44 26.11 24.50
N LEU A 309 76.72 25.00 23.84
CA LEU A 309 75.90 23.79 23.96
C LEU A 309 75.77 23.20 25.37
N LEU A 310 76.91 23.25 26.11
CA LEU A 310 76.96 22.79 27.47
C LEU A 310 76.12 23.68 28.43
N ASN A 311 75.91 24.94 28.08
CA ASN A 311 75.08 25.88 28.81
C ASN A 311 73.56 25.87 28.38
N ASN A 312 73.21 24.90 27.53
CA ASN A 312 71.85 24.80 26.92
C ASN A 312 71.50 25.92 25.93
N ASP A 313 72.52 26.68 25.39
CA ASP A 313 72.37 27.65 24.33
C ASP A 313 72.76 27.02 22.99
N PHE A 314 71.98 27.23 21.94
CA PHE A 314 72.31 26.73 20.61
C PHE A 314 73.32 27.69 19.90
N PRO A 315 74.49 27.20 19.44
CA PRO A 315 75.38 27.99 18.60
C PRO A 315 74.64 28.44 17.33
N PRO A 316 74.97 29.61 16.75
CA PRO A 316 74.31 30.14 15.55
C PRO A 316 74.21 29.18 14.39
N LYS A 317 75.16 28.29 14.23
CA LYS A 317 75.15 27.25 13.15
C LYS A 317 74.09 26.20 13.41
N ILE A 318 73.90 25.79 14.63
CA ILE A 318 72.86 24.81 15.00
C ILE A 318 71.49 25.47 14.94
N GLU A 319 71.41 26.71 15.42
CA GLU A 319 70.15 27.49 15.36
C GLU A 319 69.67 27.68 13.92
N GLN A 320 70.58 27.94 12.98
CA GLN A 320 70.24 28.03 11.57
C GLN A 320 69.72 26.70 11.00
N ILE A 321 70.27 25.56 11.41
CA ILE A 321 69.79 24.23 11.00
C ILE A 321 68.39 23.99 11.52
N PHE A 322 68.09 24.33 12.79
CA PHE A 322 66.75 24.25 13.34
C PHE A 322 65.77 25.11 12.55
N ASP A 323 66.15 26.36 12.23
CA ASP A 323 65.27 27.28 11.49
C ASP A 323 64.96 26.79 10.08
N GLU A 324 65.94 26.25 9.38
CA GLU A 324 65.75 25.66 8.03
C GLU A 324 64.82 24.42 8.07
N ILE A 325 65.04 23.50 9.00
CA ILE A 325 64.22 22.27 9.13
C ILE A 325 62.81 22.59 9.58
N LEU A 326 62.64 23.45 10.61
CA LEU A 326 61.32 23.83 11.09
C LEU A 326 60.53 24.61 10.04
N THR A 327 61.18 25.49 9.26
CA THR A 327 60.50 26.19 8.16
C THR A 327 59.96 25.21 7.11
N LYS A 328 60.82 24.23 6.72
CA LYS A 328 60.42 23.17 5.80
C LYS A 328 59.25 22.32 6.37
N SER A 329 59.32 21.95 7.62
CA SER A 329 58.24 21.17 8.30
C SER A 329 56.93 21.94 8.42
N LYS A 330 56.98 23.24 8.65
CA LYS A 330 55.78 24.11 8.61
C LYS A 330 55.11 24.08 7.22
N GLU A 331 55.88 24.10 6.14
CA GLU A 331 55.35 24.00 4.78
C GLU A 331 54.69 22.63 4.54
N ILE A 332 55.30 21.53 5.01
CA ILE A 332 54.77 20.16 4.92
C ILE A 332 53.46 20.02 5.72
N ILE A 333 53.44 20.54 6.96
CA ILE A 333 52.25 20.55 7.79
C ILE A 333 51.14 21.34 7.10
N LYS A 334 51.46 22.52 6.55
CA LYS A 334 50.50 23.34 5.81
C LYS A 334 49.96 22.61 4.56
N GLU A 335 50.80 21.89 3.82
CA GLU A 335 50.34 21.11 2.66
C GLU A 335 49.39 19.98 3.07
N LYS A 336 49.69 19.28 4.17
CA LYS A 336 48.92 18.12 4.64
C LYS A 336 47.62 18.52 5.38
N SER A 337 47.68 19.59 6.20
CA SER A 337 46.58 20.02 7.06
C SER A 337 45.77 21.21 6.49
N GLY A 338 46.32 21.91 5.50
CA GLY A 338 45.78 23.19 4.99
C GLY A 338 46.00 24.38 5.90
N ILE A 339 46.67 24.22 7.04
CA ILE A 339 46.81 25.24 8.09
C ILE A 339 48.29 25.52 8.34
N SER A 340 48.66 26.81 8.53
CA SER A 340 50.00 27.22 8.82
C SER A 340 50.15 27.55 10.31
N PHE A 341 50.87 26.69 11.04
CA PHE A 341 51.15 26.87 12.47
C PHE A 341 52.53 26.25 12.83
N ASP A 342 53.01 26.52 14.03
CA ASP A 342 54.31 26.00 14.55
C ASP A 342 54.08 25.15 15.79
N PRO A 343 53.98 23.85 15.64
CA PRO A 343 53.68 22.96 16.76
C PRO A 343 54.97 22.56 17.52
N PHE A 344 56.13 23.10 17.22
CA PHE A 344 57.41 22.58 17.74
C PHE A 344 58.14 23.58 18.59
N ILE A 345 58.69 23.10 19.73
CA ILE A 345 59.60 23.83 20.62
C ILE A 345 61.02 23.47 20.20
N LYS A 346 61.86 24.50 19.96
CA LYS A 346 63.28 24.34 19.65
C LYS A 346 64.04 23.70 20.81
N LYS A 347 64.15 22.37 20.82
CA LYS A 347 64.85 21.52 21.77
C LYS A 347 65.33 20.26 21.07
N TYR A 348 66.35 19.63 21.59
CA TYR A 348 66.79 18.36 21.04
C TYR A 348 66.68 17.23 22.07
N PRO A 349 65.95 16.15 21.79
CA PRO A 349 65.02 15.95 20.67
C PRO A 349 63.91 17.01 20.65
N ILE A 350 63.31 17.26 19.46
CA ILE A 350 62.26 18.24 19.28
C ILE A 350 61.07 17.91 20.18
N GLU A 351 60.47 18.89 20.83
CA GLU A 351 59.26 18.72 21.64
C GLU A 351 58.05 19.34 20.90
N ILE A 352 56.87 18.76 21.11
CA ILE A 352 55.63 19.32 20.61
C ILE A 352 55.13 20.34 21.62
N ASP A 353 54.68 21.49 21.19
CA ASP A 353 54.00 22.48 22.02
C ASP A 353 52.54 22.07 22.19
N ASP A 354 52.24 21.40 23.29
CA ASP A 354 50.89 20.91 23.60
C ASP A 354 49.85 22.06 23.67
N MET A 355 50.27 23.25 24.17
CA MET A 355 49.35 24.41 24.23
C MET A 355 49.01 24.95 22.86
N GLU A 356 49.98 25.05 21.95
CA GLU A 356 49.74 25.49 20.57
C GLU A 356 48.96 24.42 19.79
N MET A 357 49.24 23.13 20.04
CA MET A 357 48.47 22.04 19.45
C MET A 357 47.02 22.11 19.88
N GLU A 358 46.71 22.33 21.16
CA GLU A 358 45.34 22.40 21.65
C GLU A 358 44.64 23.63 21.09
N ARG A 359 45.31 24.79 21.04
CA ARG A 359 44.78 26.02 20.40
C ARG A 359 44.39 25.80 18.94
N ILE A 360 45.30 25.17 18.18
CA ILE A 360 45.07 24.91 16.74
C ILE A 360 43.99 23.87 16.53
N LYS A 361 43.94 22.80 17.35
CA LYS A 361 42.86 21.82 17.29
C LYS A 361 41.51 22.48 17.46
N ILE A 362 41.34 23.35 18.46
CA ILE A 362 40.12 24.11 18.67
C ILE A 362 39.77 25.00 17.45
N GLU A 363 40.76 25.70 16.91
CA GLU A 363 40.56 26.57 15.72
C GLU A 363 40.19 25.75 14.48
N VAL A 364 40.80 24.59 14.26
CA VAL A 364 40.50 23.69 13.12
C VAL A 364 39.14 23.06 13.27
N LEU A 365 38.84 22.52 14.44
CA LEU A 365 37.51 21.95 14.75
C LEU A 365 36.42 23.01 14.58
N SER A 366 36.65 24.21 15.10
CA SER A 366 35.70 25.31 14.96
C SER A 366 35.45 25.69 13.49
N LYS A 367 36.54 25.79 12.67
CA LYS A 367 36.40 26.08 11.24
C LYS A 367 35.72 24.91 10.47
N ALA A 368 36.09 23.68 10.79
CA ALA A 368 35.51 22.48 10.17
C ALA A 368 34.02 22.37 10.48
N GLU A 369 33.63 22.60 11.74
CA GLU A 369 32.23 22.58 12.17
C GLU A 369 31.42 23.74 11.57
N ASN A 370 31.99 24.96 11.50
CA ASN A 370 31.33 26.07 10.84
C ASN A 370 31.09 25.77 9.35
N ASN A 371 32.07 25.23 8.64
CA ASN A 371 31.91 24.83 7.24
C ASN A 371 30.89 23.67 7.08
N TYR A 372 30.87 22.73 8.02
CA TYR A 372 29.88 21.66 8.03
C TYR A 372 28.49 22.20 8.35
N PHE A 373 28.36 23.15 9.27
CA PHE A 373 27.10 23.82 9.58
C PHE A 373 26.55 24.58 8.35
N ASP A 374 27.41 25.32 7.64
CA ASP A 374 27.03 26.00 6.40
C ASP A 374 26.54 25.00 5.32
N LYS A 375 27.17 23.84 5.24
CA LYS A 375 26.73 22.74 4.34
C LYS A 375 25.37 22.19 4.77
N LYS A 376 25.15 22.01 6.08
CA LYS A 376 23.85 21.60 6.61
C LYS A 376 22.75 22.61 6.27
N ILE A 377 23.01 23.91 6.45
CA ILE A 377 22.06 24.97 6.07
C ILE A 377 21.73 24.90 4.59
N THR A 378 22.75 24.82 3.72
CA THR A 378 22.52 24.73 2.27
C THR A 378 21.71 23.52 1.87
N ALA A 379 22.00 22.35 2.46
CA ALA A 379 21.26 21.12 2.21
C ALA A 379 19.80 21.23 2.76
N ALA A 380 19.65 21.79 3.96
CA ALA A 380 18.34 21.98 4.57
C ALA A 380 17.48 23.00 3.78
N GLU A 381 18.06 24.08 3.27
CA GLU A 381 17.39 25.06 2.41
C GLU A 381 16.86 24.41 1.13
N HIS A 382 17.70 23.61 0.46
CA HIS A 382 17.32 22.89 -0.74
C HIS A 382 16.17 21.90 -0.45
N LEU A 383 16.28 21.10 0.61
CA LEU A 383 15.29 20.11 0.96
C LEU A 383 13.97 20.77 1.45
N GLU A 384 14.03 21.85 2.21
CA GLU A 384 12.85 22.57 2.66
C GLU A 384 12.07 23.19 1.49
N ALA A 385 12.78 23.69 0.47
CA ALA A 385 12.16 24.24 -0.73
C ALA A 385 11.31 23.22 -1.50
N ILE A 386 11.67 21.93 -1.43
CA ILE A 386 10.91 20.86 -2.10
C ILE A 386 9.93 20.15 -1.18
N ARG A 387 9.93 20.38 0.13
CA ARG A 387 9.21 19.60 1.12
C ARG A 387 7.73 19.49 0.84
N ALA A 388 7.04 20.61 0.60
CA ALA A 388 5.60 20.60 0.34
C ALA A 388 5.26 19.78 -0.93
N ARG A 389 6.08 19.90 -1.99
CA ARG A 389 5.89 19.12 -3.22
C ARG A 389 6.24 17.64 -2.99
N ALA A 390 7.25 17.34 -2.19
CA ALA A 390 7.62 15.97 -1.81
C ALA A 390 6.47 15.25 -1.06
N GLU A 391 5.83 15.95 -0.11
CA GLU A 391 4.66 15.44 0.61
C GLU A 391 3.47 15.20 -0.34
N GLU A 392 3.23 16.09 -1.29
CA GLU A 392 2.20 15.95 -2.31
C GLU A 392 2.47 14.74 -3.21
N GLU A 393 3.71 14.54 -3.69
CA GLU A 393 4.11 13.39 -4.51
C GLU A 393 3.93 12.05 -3.78
N VAL A 394 4.22 12.00 -2.48
CA VAL A 394 3.93 10.82 -1.64
C VAL A 394 2.42 10.55 -1.65
N MET A 395 1.59 11.56 -1.41
CA MET A 395 0.14 11.41 -1.38
C MET A 395 -0.43 11.02 -2.76
N GLU A 396 0.07 11.62 -3.85
CA GLU A 396 -0.30 11.22 -5.22
C GLU A 396 0.02 9.75 -5.48
N THR A 397 1.21 9.29 -5.06
CA THR A 397 1.65 7.90 -5.22
C THR A 397 0.82 6.92 -4.36
N VAL A 398 0.47 7.31 -3.14
CA VAL A 398 -0.43 6.53 -2.27
C VAL A 398 -1.84 6.43 -2.89
N ARG A 399 -2.35 7.52 -3.49
CA ARG A 399 -3.63 7.52 -4.20
C ARG A 399 -3.60 6.65 -5.46
N PHE A 400 -2.47 6.64 -6.15
CA PHE A 400 -2.27 5.79 -7.32
C PHE A 400 -2.38 4.30 -7.00
N ASP A 401 -2.06 3.84 -5.77
CA ASP A 401 -2.23 2.43 -5.38
C ASP A 401 -3.69 1.94 -5.51
N PHE A 402 -4.68 2.81 -5.31
CA PHE A 402 -6.08 2.46 -5.56
C PHE A 402 -6.38 2.26 -7.05
N GLU A 403 -5.90 3.16 -7.92
CA GLU A 403 -5.98 3.01 -9.37
C GLU A 403 -5.27 1.74 -9.82
N PHE A 404 -4.05 1.52 -9.34
CA PHE A 404 -3.24 0.34 -9.62
C PHE A 404 -3.92 -0.97 -9.22
N ALA A 405 -4.57 -1.01 -8.04
CA ALA A 405 -5.27 -2.20 -7.57
C ALA A 405 -6.45 -2.56 -8.47
N LEU A 406 -7.31 -1.58 -8.81
CA LEU A 406 -8.46 -1.78 -9.69
C LEU A 406 -8.04 -2.13 -11.12
N GLY A 407 -7.02 -1.42 -11.64
CA GLY A 407 -6.47 -1.68 -12.97
C GLY A 407 -5.84 -3.07 -13.08
N SER A 408 -5.06 -3.47 -12.07
CA SER A 408 -4.45 -4.81 -11.99
C SER A 408 -5.51 -5.91 -11.92
N PHE A 409 -6.53 -5.73 -11.08
CA PHE A 409 -7.64 -6.67 -11.00
C PHE A 409 -8.33 -6.82 -12.37
N ALA A 410 -8.71 -5.70 -13.00
CA ALA A 410 -9.38 -5.71 -14.29
C ALA A 410 -8.50 -6.34 -15.40
N HIS A 411 -7.18 -6.11 -15.35
CA HIS A 411 -6.22 -6.67 -16.29
C HIS A 411 -6.04 -8.18 -16.10
N TYR A 412 -5.77 -8.64 -14.87
CA TYR A 412 -5.49 -10.05 -14.62
C TYR A 412 -6.71 -10.95 -14.83
N TYR A 413 -7.92 -10.45 -14.53
CA TYR A 413 -9.17 -11.17 -14.73
C TYR A 413 -9.76 -10.96 -16.14
N ASN A 414 -9.10 -10.21 -17.00
CA ASN A 414 -9.54 -9.90 -18.38
C ASN A 414 -10.98 -9.38 -18.45
N LEU A 415 -11.30 -8.39 -17.59
CA LEU A 415 -12.65 -7.84 -17.44
C LEU A 415 -12.97 -6.84 -18.57
N ASN A 416 -14.22 -6.80 -19.03
CA ASN A 416 -14.70 -5.90 -20.07
C ASN A 416 -15.86 -5.03 -19.58
N LEU A 417 -16.12 -3.94 -20.30
CA LEU A 417 -17.18 -3.00 -19.99
C LEU A 417 -18.56 -3.65 -20.17
N PRO A 418 -19.45 -3.60 -19.15
CA PRO A 418 -20.85 -3.92 -19.33
C PRO A 418 -21.62 -2.75 -19.97
N GLU A 419 -22.66 -3.05 -20.74
CA GLU A 419 -23.69 -2.10 -21.17
C GLU A 419 -24.89 -2.18 -20.19
N PHE A 420 -25.59 -1.07 -19.99
CA PHE A 420 -26.81 -1.05 -19.19
C PHE A 420 -28.06 -0.95 -20.07
N GLY A 421 -29.14 -1.64 -19.66
CA GLY A 421 -30.39 -1.66 -20.39
C GLY A 421 -31.47 -2.48 -19.70
N ASP A 422 -32.60 -2.69 -20.38
CA ASP A 422 -33.77 -3.42 -19.82
C ASP A 422 -33.68 -4.95 -19.99
N VAL A 423 -32.53 -5.47 -20.36
CA VAL A 423 -32.29 -6.91 -20.57
C VAL A 423 -31.09 -7.35 -19.76
N PHE A 424 -31.03 -8.64 -19.48
CA PHE A 424 -29.84 -9.28 -18.94
C PHE A 424 -29.30 -10.26 -19.99
N GLU A 425 -28.19 -9.94 -20.64
CA GLU A 425 -27.62 -10.72 -21.74
C GLU A 425 -26.11 -10.85 -21.56
N LEU A 426 -25.63 -12.08 -21.53
CA LEU A 426 -24.24 -12.41 -21.33
C LEU A 426 -23.74 -13.25 -22.51
N GLU A 427 -22.62 -12.84 -23.10
CA GLU A 427 -21.86 -13.60 -24.08
C GLU A 427 -20.46 -13.87 -23.57
N GLY A 428 -20.03 -15.12 -23.65
CA GLY A 428 -18.70 -15.51 -23.20
C GLY A 428 -18.44 -15.21 -21.72
N ALA A 429 -19.43 -15.34 -20.85
CA ALA A 429 -19.30 -15.08 -19.42
C ALA A 429 -18.53 -16.19 -18.71
N LEU A 430 -17.78 -15.82 -17.66
CA LEU A 430 -16.98 -16.74 -16.87
C LEU A 430 -17.09 -16.39 -15.38
N HIS A 431 -17.08 -17.42 -14.52
CA HIS A 431 -16.99 -17.21 -13.08
C HIS A 431 -15.61 -16.65 -12.70
N LEU A 432 -15.55 -15.70 -11.79
CA LEU A 432 -14.29 -15.03 -11.40
C LEU A 432 -13.18 -16.00 -10.99
N ASP A 433 -13.51 -17.10 -10.29
CA ASP A 433 -12.49 -18.08 -9.88
C ASP A 433 -11.88 -18.84 -11.06
N LEU A 434 -12.56 -18.87 -12.19
CA LEU A 434 -12.09 -19.55 -13.41
C LEU A 434 -11.23 -18.62 -14.29
N CYS A 435 -11.37 -17.30 -14.18
CA CYS A 435 -10.65 -16.34 -15.02
C CYS A 435 -9.13 -16.47 -14.90
N LEU A 436 -8.59 -16.62 -13.70
CA LEU A 436 -7.14 -16.77 -13.50
C LEU A 436 -6.62 -18.11 -14.02
N ASN A 437 -7.43 -19.17 -13.95
CA ASN A 437 -7.08 -20.48 -14.48
C ASN A 437 -7.07 -20.45 -16.01
N GLU A 438 -8.06 -19.83 -16.62
CA GLU A 438 -8.10 -19.60 -18.08
C GLU A 438 -6.86 -18.86 -18.58
N ARG A 439 -6.48 -17.79 -17.89
CA ARG A 439 -5.26 -17.03 -18.23
C ARG A 439 -4.00 -17.89 -18.17
N LYS A 440 -3.83 -18.68 -17.12
CA LYS A 440 -2.68 -19.62 -17.02
C LYS A 440 -2.65 -20.64 -18.14
N GLN A 441 -3.82 -21.16 -18.55
CA GLN A 441 -3.92 -22.09 -19.69
C GLN A 441 -3.50 -21.42 -21.00
N VAL A 442 -3.91 -20.16 -21.23
CA VAL A 442 -3.53 -19.39 -22.43
C VAL A 442 -2.02 -19.11 -22.44
N GLU A 443 -1.47 -18.58 -21.34
CA GLU A 443 -0.02 -18.32 -21.20
C GLU A 443 0.83 -19.58 -21.38
N HIS A 444 0.34 -20.76 -20.93
CA HIS A 444 1.03 -22.04 -21.13
C HIS A 444 1.01 -22.49 -22.61
N MET A 445 -0.12 -22.29 -23.31
CA MET A 445 -0.23 -22.62 -24.72
C MET A 445 0.64 -21.71 -25.61
N GLU A 446 0.71 -20.41 -25.31
CA GLU A 446 1.57 -19.44 -26.01
C GLU A 446 3.05 -19.81 -25.86
N ASN A 447 3.50 -20.15 -24.63
CA ASN A 447 4.87 -20.58 -24.37
C ASN A 447 5.22 -21.91 -25.07
N LEU A 448 4.25 -22.79 -25.33
CA LEU A 448 4.46 -24.03 -26.09
C LEU A 448 4.54 -23.77 -27.59
N SER A 449 3.84 -22.76 -28.12
CA SER A 449 3.90 -22.36 -29.53
C SER A 449 5.23 -21.70 -29.90
N ASP A 450 5.80 -20.89 -29.00
CA ASP A 450 7.07 -20.21 -29.20
C ASP A 450 8.29 -21.15 -29.13
N ASN A 451 8.15 -22.34 -28.51
CA ASN A 451 9.21 -23.35 -28.38
C ASN A 451 9.16 -24.43 -29.48
N GLN A 452 8.33 -24.31 -30.52
CA GLN A 452 8.27 -25.28 -31.63
C GLN A 452 9.43 -25.19 -32.64
N ASP A 453 10.34 -24.22 -32.55
CA ASP A 453 11.55 -24.14 -33.38
C ASP A 453 12.73 -25.00 -32.89
N ASP A 454 12.64 -25.66 -31.73
CA ASP A 454 13.66 -26.60 -31.19
C ASP A 454 13.12 -28.03 -31.04
N ALA A 455 12.52 -28.56 -32.09
CA ALA A 455 12.09 -29.94 -32.16
C ALA A 455 13.27 -30.90 -32.35
N ASN A 456 14.00 -31.20 -31.30
CA ASN A 456 14.76 -32.44 -31.13
C ASN A 456 15.32 -32.54 -29.69
N LYS A 457 14.55 -33.09 -28.75
CA LYS A 457 15.09 -33.86 -27.60
C LYS A 457 13.98 -34.45 -26.73
N THR A 458 13.95 -35.78 -26.78
CA THR A 458 13.64 -36.74 -25.70
C THR A 458 12.26 -36.68 -25.04
N ASP A 459 11.45 -37.60 -25.54
CA ASP A 459 10.45 -38.41 -24.86
C ASP A 459 10.90 -38.80 -23.44
N ASN A 460 10.30 -38.20 -22.43
CA ASN A 460 10.24 -38.74 -21.06
C ASN A 460 8.88 -38.36 -20.45
N GLY A 461 8.08 -39.42 -20.28
CA GLY A 461 6.73 -39.46 -19.74
C GLY A 461 6.37 -38.41 -18.70
N ASN A 462 5.82 -37.30 -19.14
CA ASN A 462 4.96 -36.47 -18.32
C ASN A 462 3.52 -36.87 -18.68
N GLU A 463 2.83 -37.47 -17.73
CA GLU A 463 1.39 -37.63 -17.73
C GLU A 463 0.80 -36.23 -17.98
N LEU A 464 0.39 -35.99 -19.22
CA LEU A 464 -0.44 -34.87 -19.60
C LEU A 464 -1.72 -34.94 -18.78
N TYR A 465 -1.78 -34.21 -17.66
CA TYR A 465 -3.04 -33.79 -17.09
C TYR A 465 -3.78 -33.05 -18.23
N LYS A 466 -4.77 -33.72 -18.84
CA LYS A 466 -5.77 -33.04 -19.68
C LYS A 466 -6.54 -32.13 -18.73
N GLU A 467 -6.05 -30.91 -18.52
CA GLU A 467 -6.83 -29.88 -17.86
C GLU A 467 -8.14 -29.70 -18.64
N GLU A 468 -9.27 -29.88 -17.97
CA GLU A 468 -10.58 -29.66 -18.57
C GLU A 468 -10.58 -28.23 -19.15
N LYS A 469 -10.88 -28.11 -20.46
CA LYS A 469 -10.99 -26.82 -21.12
C LYS A 469 -12.09 -26.01 -20.42
N ILE A 470 -11.73 -24.84 -19.89
CA ILE A 470 -12.68 -23.91 -19.26
C ILE A 470 -13.66 -23.44 -20.33
N GLN A 471 -14.96 -23.64 -20.08
CA GLN A 471 -16.02 -23.25 -21.00
C GLN A 471 -16.67 -21.95 -20.55
N ARG A 472 -16.65 -20.95 -21.44
CA ARG A 472 -17.41 -19.71 -21.30
C ARG A 472 -18.89 -19.96 -21.63
N VAL A 473 -19.79 -19.22 -21.01
CA VAL A 473 -21.23 -19.44 -21.11
C VAL A 473 -21.96 -18.22 -21.63
N ASN A 474 -23.05 -18.45 -22.36
CA ASN A 474 -23.97 -17.44 -22.82
C ASN A 474 -25.30 -17.60 -22.10
N TYR A 475 -25.95 -16.50 -21.71
CA TYR A 475 -27.27 -16.54 -21.10
C TYR A 475 -28.03 -15.23 -21.30
N LYS A 476 -29.38 -15.31 -21.43
CA LYS A 476 -30.22 -14.14 -21.69
C LYS A 476 -31.56 -14.22 -20.96
N LEU A 477 -31.98 -13.10 -20.35
CA LEU A 477 -33.34 -12.81 -19.90
C LEU A 477 -33.80 -11.51 -20.54
N SER A 478 -35.06 -11.48 -20.99
CA SER A 478 -35.71 -10.29 -21.52
C SER A 478 -36.87 -9.87 -20.64
N LYS A 479 -37.48 -8.73 -20.95
CA LYS A 479 -38.65 -8.26 -20.23
C LYS A 479 -39.89 -9.18 -20.42
N GLU A 480 -39.98 -9.79 -21.60
CA GLU A 480 -41.06 -10.72 -21.96
C GLU A 480 -40.87 -12.11 -21.34
N GLU A 481 -39.60 -12.50 -21.14
CA GLU A 481 -39.19 -13.75 -20.52
C GLU A 481 -38.26 -13.44 -19.33
N ASN A 482 -38.84 -12.75 -18.34
CA ASN A 482 -38.14 -12.25 -17.18
C ASN A 482 -37.90 -13.32 -16.09
N VAL A 483 -38.58 -14.48 -16.18
CA VAL A 483 -38.42 -15.61 -15.27
C VAL A 483 -38.12 -16.88 -16.07
N ALA A 484 -37.08 -17.62 -15.66
CA ALA A 484 -36.74 -18.89 -16.26
C ALA A 484 -36.47 -19.98 -15.20
N LEU A 485 -36.90 -21.20 -15.50
CA LEU A 485 -36.45 -22.38 -14.76
C LEU A 485 -35.19 -22.93 -15.40
N LEU A 486 -34.19 -23.26 -14.58
CA LEU A 486 -32.95 -23.87 -15.05
C LEU A 486 -32.85 -25.34 -14.60
N THR A 487 -32.79 -26.25 -15.55
CA THR A 487 -32.75 -27.71 -15.37
C THR A 487 -31.45 -28.32 -15.82
N GLY A 488 -31.21 -29.59 -15.51
CA GLY A 488 -30.07 -30.36 -16.00
C GLY A 488 -29.24 -31.03 -14.92
N ALA A 489 -28.08 -31.54 -15.31
CA ALA A 489 -27.19 -32.32 -14.46
C ALA A 489 -26.72 -31.57 -13.19
N ASN A 490 -26.63 -32.29 -12.05
CA ASN A 490 -26.11 -31.69 -10.81
C ASN A 490 -24.64 -31.23 -10.91
N SER A 491 -23.85 -31.85 -11.76
CA SER A 491 -22.46 -31.43 -12.09
C SER A 491 -22.40 -30.50 -13.31
N GLY A 492 -23.53 -30.00 -13.80
CA GLY A 492 -23.61 -29.23 -15.05
C GLY A 492 -23.17 -27.77 -14.94
N GLY A 493 -22.92 -27.27 -13.73
CA GLY A 493 -22.53 -25.87 -13.53
C GLY A 493 -23.72 -24.91 -13.30
N LYS A 494 -24.93 -25.40 -12.96
CA LYS A 494 -26.10 -24.58 -12.67
C LYS A 494 -25.83 -23.54 -11.56
N THR A 495 -25.29 -23.98 -10.42
CA THR A 495 -24.91 -23.10 -9.30
C THR A 495 -23.85 -22.09 -9.73
N THR A 496 -22.83 -22.54 -10.47
CA THR A 496 -21.77 -21.66 -11.00
C THR A 496 -22.32 -20.61 -11.95
N LEU A 497 -23.33 -20.95 -12.78
CA LEU A 497 -23.99 -19.98 -13.64
C LEU A 497 -24.73 -18.91 -12.83
N LEU A 498 -25.50 -19.30 -11.78
CA LEU A 498 -26.16 -18.35 -10.90
C LEU A 498 -25.15 -17.44 -10.19
N GLU A 499 -24.04 -18.00 -9.71
CA GLU A 499 -22.96 -17.21 -9.08
C GLU A 499 -22.31 -16.27 -10.08
N THR A 500 -22.06 -16.69 -11.32
CA THR A 500 -21.54 -15.83 -12.40
C THR A 500 -22.47 -14.66 -12.67
N ILE A 501 -23.78 -14.90 -12.79
CA ILE A 501 -24.79 -13.87 -12.98
C ILE A 501 -24.82 -12.89 -11.81
N SER A 502 -24.76 -13.40 -10.56
CA SER A 502 -24.66 -12.56 -9.37
C SER A 502 -23.41 -11.71 -9.36
N GLN A 503 -22.24 -12.30 -9.63
CA GLN A 503 -20.97 -11.60 -9.68
C GLN A 503 -21.00 -10.47 -10.71
N ILE A 504 -21.47 -10.76 -11.91
CA ILE A 504 -21.57 -9.76 -13.00
C ILE A 504 -22.52 -8.62 -12.61
N SER A 505 -23.69 -8.92 -12.03
CA SER A 505 -24.64 -7.91 -11.58
C SER A 505 -24.09 -7.04 -10.45
N ILE A 506 -23.45 -7.65 -9.46
CA ILE A 506 -22.80 -6.94 -8.35
C ILE A 506 -21.66 -6.06 -8.85
N MET A 507 -20.76 -6.60 -9.67
CA MET A 507 -19.62 -5.87 -10.23
C MET A 507 -20.06 -4.69 -11.10
N ALA A 508 -21.05 -4.89 -11.99
CA ALA A 508 -21.57 -3.83 -12.85
C ALA A 508 -22.11 -2.66 -12.00
N GLN A 509 -22.87 -2.93 -10.94
CA GLN A 509 -23.39 -1.89 -10.04
C GLN A 509 -22.36 -1.33 -9.06
N MET A 510 -21.24 -2.01 -8.83
CA MET A 510 -20.06 -1.42 -8.17
C MET A 510 -19.32 -0.43 -9.10
N GLY A 511 -19.64 -0.39 -10.38
CA GLY A 511 -18.87 0.36 -11.39
C GLY A 511 -17.59 -0.34 -11.78
N LEU A 512 -17.58 -1.68 -11.77
CA LEU A 512 -16.45 -2.50 -12.20
C LEU A 512 -16.74 -3.17 -13.55
N PRO A 513 -15.75 -3.33 -14.42
CA PRO A 513 -15.88 -4.18 -15.60
C PRO A 513 -16.08 -5.63 -15.18
N VAL A 514 -16.66 -6.44 -16.07
CA VAL A 514 -17.19 -7.78 -15.78
C VAL A 514 -16.48 -8.89 -16.55
N PRO A 515 -16.47 -10.13 -16.03
CA PRO A 515 -15.81 -11.27 -16.68
C PRO A 515 -16.70 -11.88 -17.78
N ALA A 516 -16.95 -11.14 -18.83
CA ALA A 516 -17.68 -11.56 -20.03
C ALA A 516 -17.07 -10.93 -21.27
N GLU A 517 -17.26 -11.52 -22.44
CA GLU A 517 -16.85 -10.91 -23.72
C GLU A 517 -17.76 -9.72 -24.05
N SER A 518 -19.07 -9.91 -23.82
CA SER A 518 -20.11 -8.87 -23.89
C SER A 518 -21.11 -9.10 -22.77
N ALA A 519 -21.57 -8.02 -22.15
CA ALA A 519 -22.61 -8.09 -21.12
C ALA A 519 -23.55 -6.89 -21.21
N LYS A 520 -24.86 -7.16 -21.24
CA LYS A 520 -25.91 -6.16 -21.02
C LYS A 520 -26.59 -6.47 -19.69
N VAL A 521 -26.57 -5.52 -18.77
CA VAL A 521 -27.03 -5.71 -17.39
C VAL A 521 -28.13 -4.71 -17.10
N LYS A 522 -29.22 -5.20 -16.53
CA LYS A 522 -30.25 -4.32 -15.96
C LYS A 522 -29.85 -3.87 -14.57
N LEU A 523 -29.93 -2.58 -14.32
CA LEU A 523 -29.77 -2.03 -12.97
C LEU A 523 -30.98 -2.40 -12.13
N VAL A 524 -30.73 -3.02 -10.97
CA VAL A 524 -31.78 -3.46 -10.02
C VAL A 524 -31.62 -2.79 -8.67
N ASP A 525 -32.70 -2.71 -7.91
CA ASP A 525 -32.67 -2.16 -6.56
C ASP A 525 -32.16 -3.17 -5.55
N GLU A 526 -32.42 -4.46 -5.79
CA GLU A 526 -32.16 -5.53 -4.84
C GLU A 526 -31.69 -6.80 -5.55
N ILE A 527 -30.71 -7.49 -4.97
CA ILE A 527 -30.29 -8.81 -5.40
C ILE A 527 -30.53 -9.84 -4.30
N TYR A 528 -31.17 -10.93 -4.68
CA TYR A 528 -31.42 -12.11 -3.86
C TYR A 528 -30.74 -13.32 -4.49
N HIS A 529 -29.85 -13.96 -3.74
CA HIS A 529 -29.25 -15.23 -4.15
C HIS A 529 -29.38 -16.22 -2.99
N PHE A 530 -30.18 -17.25 -3.18
CA PHE A 530 -30.36 -18.31 -2.19
C PHE A 530 -29.78 -19.61 -2.73
N SER A 531 -28.84 -20.18 -2.00
CA SER A 531 -28.26 -21.50 -2.23
C SER A 531 -28.95 -22.53 -1.34
N LYS A 532 -28.89 -23.78 -1.74
CA LYS A 532 -29.46 -24.95 -1.04
C LYS A 532 -29.11 -24.96 0.45
N LYS A 533 -30.10 -24.82 1.32
CA LYS A 533 -29.96 -25.13 2.75
C LYS A 533 -30.50 -26.54 3.03
N ARG A 534 -29.68 -27.40 3.57
CA ARG A 534 -30.01 -28.75 4.01
C ARG A 534 -30.69 -28.68 5.42
N SER A 535 -31.95 -28.31 5.54
CA SER A 535 -32.71 -28.56 6.79
C SER A 535 -34.16 -28.85 6.49
N LEU A 536 -34.59 -30.03 6.93
CA LEU A 536 -35.94 -30.54 6.85
C LEU A 536 -36.73 -30.21 8.14
N ASP A 537 -36.41 -29.14 8.87
CA ASP A 537 -37.06 -28.79 10.13
C ASP A 537 -38.38 -28.10 9.88
N ALA A 538 -39.37 -28.31 10.79
CA ALA A 538 -40.71 -27.74 10.69
C ALA A 538 -40.72 -26.18 10.61
N GLY A 539 -39.66 -25.51 11.04
CA GLY A 539 -39.43 -24.06 10.87
C GLY A 539 -38.89 -23.65 9.49
N ALA A 540 -38.44 -24.59 8.64
CA ALA A 540 -37.84 -24.27 7.35
C ALA A 540 -38.87 -23.64 6.39
N PHE A 541 -40.11 -24.08 6.43
CA PHE A 541 -41.19 -23.52 5.61
C PHE A 541 -41.57 -22.09 6.02
N GLU A 542 -41.71 -21.82 7.31
CA GLU A 542 -41.96 -20.46 7.82
C GLU A 542 -40.78 -19.52 7.49
N SER A 543 -39.56 -20.01 7.65
CA SER A 543 -38.36 -19.28 7.28
C SER A 543 -38.33 -18.98 5.78
N PHE A 544 -38.72 -19.92 4.93
CA PHE A 544 -38.85 -19.72 3.50
C PHE A 544 -39.88 -18.63 3.17
N LEU A 545 -41.06 -18.67 3.73
CA LEU A 545 -42.09 -17.64 3.52
C LEU A 545 -41.61 -16.26 3.98
N ASN A 546 -40.96 -16.18 5.13
CA ASN A 546 -40.42 -14.92 5.65
C ASN A 546 -39.35 -14.29 4.71
N VAL A 547 -38.59 -15.12 4.01
CA VAL A 547 -37.58 -14.67 3.02
C VAL A 547 -38.25 -14.26 1.70
N PHE A 548 -39.29 -14.99 1.24
CA PHE A 548 -39.93 -14.77 -0.05
C PHE A 548 -40.98 -13.64 -0.02
N MET A 549 -41.67 -13.44 1.09
CA MET A 549 -42.69 -12.38 1.19
C MET A 549 -42.11 -10.98 0.84
N PRO A 550 -40.94 -10.56 1.31
CA PRO A 550 -40.33 -9.28 0.87
C PRO A 550 -40.09 -9.21 -0.64
N ILE A 551 -39.73 -10.33 -1.28
CA ILE A 551 -39.46 -10.37 -2.73
C ILE A 551 -40.71 -10.02 -3.53
N VAL A 552 -41.86 -10.58 -3.17
CA VAL A 552 -43.12 -10.40 -3.92
C VAL A 552 -43.94 -9.19 -3.48
N THR A 553 -43.78 -8.71 -2.24
CA THR A 553 -44.53 -7.55 -1.72
C THR A 553 -43.87 -6.20 -2.01
N SER A 554 -42.56 -6.14 -2.16
CA SER A 554 -41.83 -4.92 -2.51
C SER A 554 -41.99 -4.59 -4.00
N LYS A 555 -42.16 -3.29 -4.32
CA LYS A 555 -42.28 -2.77 -5.69
C LYS A 555 -40.91 -2.52 -6.36
N SER A 556 -39.79 -2.72 -5.64
CA SER A 556 -38.45 -2.55 -6.17
C SER A 556 -38.16 -3.55 -7.29
N GLU A 557 -37.29 -3.16 -8.24
CA GLU A 557 -36.79 -4.04 -9.27
C GLU A 557 -35.73 -4.97 -8.70
N LYS A 558 -35.83 -6.26 -8.97
CA LYS A 558 -34.99 -7.28 -8.33
C LYS A 558 -34.32 -8.22 -9.34
N LEU A 559 -33.17 -8.75 -8.95
CA LEU A 559 -32.60 -9.97 -9.50
C LEU A 559 -32.72 -11.09 -8.44
N VAL A 560 -33.50 -12.13 -8.74
CA VAL A 560 -33.79 -13.23 -7.83
C VAL A 560 -33.20 -14.54 -8.38
N LEU A 561 -32.23 -15.11 -7.66
CA LEU A 561 -31.51 -16.31 -8.05
C LEU A 561 -31.71 -17.38 -6.98
N LEU A 562 -32.36 -18.48 -7.35
CA LEU A 562 -32.78 -19.55 -6.43
C LEU A 562 -32.14 -20.86 -6.86
N ASP A 563 -31.41 -21.51 -5.97
CA ASP A 563 -30.73 -22.78 -6.24
C ASP A 563 -31.34 -23.90 -5.37
N GLU A 564 -32.08 -24.85 -6.03
CA GLU A 564 -32.63 -26.07 -5.48
C GLU A 564 -33.40 -25.88 -4.14
N LEU A 565 -34.59 -25.25 -4.21
CA LEU A 565 -35.46 -24.99 -3.03
C LEU A 565 -36.44 -26.12 -2.71
N GLU A 566 -36.34 -27.28 -3.37
CA GLU A 566 -37.34 -28.35 -3.28
C GLU A 566 -37.46 -28.99 -1.88
N GLY A 567 -36.47 -28.90 -1.04
CA GLY A 567 -36.43 -29.52 0.28
C GLY A 567 -37.23 -28.83 1.38
N ILE A 568 -38.14 -27.91 1.05
CA ILE A 568 -38.81 -27.02 2.03
C ILE A 568 -40.09 -27.64 2.62
N THR A 569 -40.86 -28.38 1.80
CA THR A 569 -42.12 -29.01 2.18
C THR A 569 -42.42 -30.18 1.26
N GLU A 570 -43.61 -30.81 1.40
CA GLU A 570 -44.07 -31.85 0.49
C GLU A 570 -44.14 -31.33 -0.94
N LEU A 571 -43.79 -32.19 -1.92
CA LEU A 571 -43.61 -31.84 -3.34
C LEU A 571 -44.83 -31.06 -3.91
N GLU A 572 -46.05 -31.52 -3.68
CA GLU A 572 -47.24 -30.90 -4.24
C GLU A 572 -47.48 -29.50 -3.65
N ALA A 573 -47.22 -29.30 -2.37
CA ALA A 573 -47.33 -28.00 -1.71
C ALA A 573 -46.22 -27.05 -2.20
N ALA A 574 -44.98 -27.54 -2.33
CA ALA A 574 -43.85 -26.76 -2.86
C ALA A 574 -44.14 -26.24 -4.28
N VAL A 575 -44.65 -27.11 -5.16
CA VAL A 575 -44.98 -26.74 -6.55
C VAL A 575 -46.04 -25.63 -6.58
N LYS A 576 -47.13 -25.75 -5.81
CA LYS A 576 -48.20 -24.70 -5.76
C LYS A 576 -47.70 -23.36 -5.24
N ILE A 577 -46.84 -23.36 -4.24
CA ILE A 577 -46.28 -22.16 -3.64
C ILE A 577 -45.28 -21.49 -4.60
N ILE A 578 -44.36 -22.27 -5.14
CA ILE A 578 -43.34 -21.75 -6.05
C ILE A 578 -43.98 -21.24 -7.33
N SER A 579 -45.01 -21.91 -7.89
CA SER A 579 -45.75 -21.43 -9.05
C SER A 579 -46.44 -20.09 -8.80
N SER A 580 -47.06 -19.91 -7.63
CA SER A 580 -47.65 -18.61 -7.26
C SER A 580 -46.61 -17.50 -7.13
N PHE A 581 -45.39 -17.78 -6.61
CA PHE A 581 -44.31 -16.81 -6.55
C PHE A 581 -43.77 -16.48 -7.96
N ILE A 582 -43.65 -17.45 -8.84
CA ILE A 582 -43.26 -17.26 -10.23
C ILE A 582 -44.23 -16.28 -10.92
N GLU A 583 -45.55 -16.49 -10.83
CA GLU A 583 -46.54 -15.60 -11.39
C GLU A 583 -46.40 -14.16 -10.86
N MET A 584 -46.23 -13.99 -9.54
CA MET A 584 -46.03 -12.67 -8.93
C MET A 584 -44.76 -11.97 -9.41
N ILE A 585 -43.68 -12.72 -9.66
CA ILE A 585 -42.41 -12.15 -10.20
C ILE A 585 -42.57 -11.84 -11.67
N GLN A 586 -43.25 -12.69 -12.48
CA GLN A 586 -43.55 -12.45 -13.91
C GLN A 586 -44.31 -11.15 -14.11
N ASP A 587 -45.26 -10.82 -13.23
CA ASP A 587 -46.04 -9.58 -13.25
C ASP A 587 -45.22 -8.33 -12.83
N SER A 588 -43.97 -8.51 -12.38
CA SER A 588 -43.08 -7.43 -11.94
C SER A 588 -42.00 -7.12 -12.98
N ASN A 589 -41.30 -5.99 -12.81
CA ASN A 589 -40.10 -5.66 -13.60
C ASN A 589 -38.85 -6.38 -13.11
N SER A 590 -38.96 -7.42 -12.29
CA SER A 590 -37.83 -8.18 -11.74
C SER A 590 -37.42 -9.31 -12.66
N PHE A 591 -36.15 -9.75 -12.56
CA PHE A 591 -35.66 -10.95 -13.21
C PHE A 591 -35.51 -12.09 -12.20
N ALA A 592 -35.83 -13.33 -12.61
CA ALA A 592 -35.58 -14.48 -11.77
C ALA A 592 -35.09 -15.69 -12.53
N ILE A 593 -34.16 -16.43 -11.92
CA ILE A 593 -33.69 -17.74 -12.39
C ILE A 593 -33.83 -18.73 -11.24
N ILE A 594 -34.56 -19.81 -11.49
CA ILE A 594 -34.86 -20.82 -10.48
C ILE A 594 -34.31 -22.16 -10.94
N VAL A 595 -33.27 -22.65 -10.29
CA VAL A 595 -32.73 -24.00 -10.49
C VAL A 595 -33.66 -24.98 -9.78
N THR A 596 -34.20 -25.94 -10.54
CA THR A 596 -35.16 -26.89 -9.98
C THR A 596 -35.13 -28.23 -10.73
N HIS A 597 -35.46 -29.30 -10.00
CA HIS A 597 -35.79 -30.62 -10.56
C HIS A 597 -37.27 -30.82 -10.80
N MET A 598 -38.13 -29.88 -10.31
CA MET A 598 -39.59 -29.95 -10.41
C MET A 598 -40.15 -29.19 -11.62
N ALA A 599 -39.35 -28.93 -12.66
CA ALA A 599 -39.79 -28.13 -13.79
C ALA A 599 -41.06 -28.69 -14.47
N ASN A 600 -41.15 -30.03 -14.64
CA ASN A 600 -42.33 -30.69 -15.23
C ASN A 600 -43.61 -30.45 -14.43
N GLU A 601 -43.50 -30.39 -13.11
CA GLU A 601 -44.60 -30.16 -12.19
C GLU A 601 -45.01 -28.69 -12.20
N LEU A 602 -44.04 -27.76 -12.20
CA LEU A 602 -44.29 -26.30 -12.24
C LEU A 602 -44.93 -25.89 -13.56
N MET A 603 -44.51 -26.43 -14.71
CA MET A 603 -45.10 -26.17 -16.04
C MET A 603 -46.60 -26.56 -16.13
N LYS A 604 -47.11 -27.36 -15.21
CA LYS A 604 -48.55 -27.68 -15.15
C LYS A 604 -49.40 -26.54 -14.57
N TYR A 605 -48.77 -25.62 -13.83
CA TYR A 605 -49.43 -24.53 -13.13
C TYR A 605 -49.08 -23.15 -13.69
N THR A 606 -47.89 -22.98 -14.31
CA THR A 606 -47.47 -21.70 -14.84
C THR A 606 -46.92 -21.85 -16.27
N ASP A 607 -47.16 -20.84 -17.11
CA ASP A 607 -46.50 -20.73 -18.41
C ASP A 607 -45.13 -20.05 -18.17
N ILE A 608 -44.06 -20.82 -18.21
CA ILE A 608 -42.73 -20.38 -17.84
C ILE A 608 -41.69 -20.98 -18.78
N ARG A 609 -40.71 -20.17 -19.17
CA ARG A 609 -39.55 -20.61 -19.91
C ARG A 609 -38.70 -21.60 -19.07
N VAL A 610 -38.29 -22.69 -19.72
CA VAL A 610 -37.40 -23.68 -19.13
C VAL A 610 -36.14 -23.77 -19.96
N ASP A 611 -35.01 -23.58 -19.31
CA ASP A 611 -33.68 -23.71 -19.93
C ASP A 611 -32.96 -24.93 -19.35
N GLY A 612 -32.12 -25.56 -20.17
CA GLY A 612 -31.49 -26.83 -19.78
C GLY A 612 -30.01 -26.89 -20.07
N ILE A 613 -29.24 -27.34 -19.07
CA ILE A 613 -27.83 -27.70 -19.20
C ILE A 613 -27.76 -29.20 -19.46
N GLU A 614 -27.36 -29.59 -20.69
CA GLU A 614 -27.41 -30.96 -21.15
C GLU A 614 -26.08 -31.69 -20.92
N ALA A 615 -26.14 -32.90 -20.35
CA ALA A 615 -25.04 -33.83 -20.39
C ALA A 615 -25.20 -34.72 -21.65
N THR A 616 -24.26 -34.63 -22.57
CA THR A 616 -24.32 -35.29 -23.89
C THR A 616 -23.77 -36.72 -23.87
N GLY A 617 -23.10 -37.13 -22.80
CA GLY A 617 -22.54 -38.48 -22.68
C GLY A 617 -21.40 -38.59 -21.68
N LEU A 618 -20.59 -39.62 -21.87
CA LEU A 618 -19.37 -39.88 -21.11
C LEU A 618 -18.15 -39.83 -22.04
N ASP A 619 -17.04 -39.27 -21.58
CA ASP A 619 -15.77 -39.28 -22.29
C ASP A 619 -15.09 -40.68 -22.20
N GLU A 620 -13.91 -40.83 -22.83
CA GLU A 620 -13.12 -42.10 -22.78
C GLU A 620 -12.72 -42.49 -21.38
N ASN A 621 -12.70 -41.59 -20.42
CA ASN A 621 -12.40 -41.78 -19.00
C ASN A 621 -13.68 -41.91 -18.15
N TYR A 622 -14.82 -42.04 -18.77
CA TYR A 622 -16.14 -42.10 -18.13
C TYR A 622 -16.50 -40.81 -17.32
N ASN A 623 -15.97 -39.63 -17.68
CA ASN A 623 -16.42 -38.37 -17.11
C ASN A 623 -17.60 -37.85 -17.92
N LEU A 624 -18.53 -37.14 -17.26
CA LEU A 624 -19.69 -36.53 -17.93
C LEU A 624 -19.22 -35.45 -18.89
N ILE A 625 -19.60 -35.54 -20.15
CA ILE A 625 -19.45 -34.45 -21.14
C ILE A 625 -20.68 -33.58 -20.99
N VAL A 626 -20.49 -32.32 -20.55
CA VAL A 626 -21.55 -31.36 -20.30
C VAL A 626 -21.30 -30.11 -21.13
N ASP A 627 -22.32 -29.69 -21.91
CA ASP A 627 -22.36 -28.35 -22.46
C ASP A 627 -22.90 -27.41 -21.39
N ARG A 628 -22.01 -26.57 -20.81
CA ARG A 628 -22.32 -25.68 -19.68
C ARG A 628 -23.16 -24.48 -20.07
N THR A 629 -23.30 -24.19 -21.37
CA THR A 629 -24.21 -23.15 -21.88
C THR A 629 -25.63 -23.67 -21.89
N PRO A 630 -26.56 -23.02 -21.15
CA PRO A 630 -27.97 -23.44 -21.15
C PRO A 630 -28.61 -23.32 -22.52
N LYS A 631 -29.28 -24.36 -22.96
CA LYS A 631 -30.16 -24.31 -24.14
C LYS A 631 -31.50 -23.70 -23.73
N MET A 632 -31.88 -22.61 -24.38
CA MET A 632 -33.14 -21.91 -24.11
C MET A 632 -34.32 -22.76 -24.58
N ASN A 633 -35.43 -22.66 -23.88
CA ASN A 633 -36.69 -23.42 -24.20
C ASN A 633 -36.42 -24.94 -24.32
N PHE A 634 -35.54 -25.48 -23.49
CA PHE A 634 -35.14 -26.86 -23.51
C PHE A 634 -35.17 -27.47 -22.09
N LEU A 635 -35.95 -28.49 -21.90
CA LEU A 635 -35.98 -29.26 -20.66
C LEU A 635 -34.88 -30.32 -20.70
N ALA A 636 -33.79 -30.10 -19.96
CA ALA A 636 -32.71 -31.07 -19.86
C ALA A 636 -33.11 -32.26 -19.00
N LYS A 637 -32.78 -33.47 -19.46
CA LYS A 637 -32.99 -34.71 -18.69
C LYS A 637 -32.02 -34.73 -17.48
N SER A 638 -32.52 -35.29 -16.38
CA SER A 638 -31.66 -35.60 -15.23
C SER A 638 -30.66 -36.70 -15.60
N THR A 639 -29.48 -36.70 -14.98
CA THR A 639 -28.35 -37.58 -15.34
C THR A 639 -28.11 -38.80 -14.46
N PRO A 640 -29.07 -39.32 -13.63
CA PRO A 640 -28.84 -40.52 -12.81
C PRO A 640 -28.48 -41.74 -13.65
N GLU A 641 -29.06 -41.89 -14.84
CA GLU A 641 -28.74 -42.96 -15.77
C GLU A 641 -27.28 -42.92 -16.24
N LEU A 642 -26.78 -41.74 -16.64
CA LEU A 642 -25.40 -41.58 -17.06
C LEU A 642 -24.41 -41.77 -15.90
N ILE A 643 -24.77 -41.31 -14.70
CA ILE A 643 -23.97 -41.54 -13.50
C ILE A 643 -23.91 -43.03 -13.15
N LEU A 644 -25.03 -43.73 -13.24
CA LEU A 644 -25.09 -45.17 -13.03
C LEU A 644 -24.26 -45.91 -14.08
N LYS A 645 -24.32 -45.50 -15.37
CA LYS A 645 -23.47 -46.06 -16.42
C LYS A 645 -21.98 -45.84 -16.10
N ARG A 646 -21.60 -44.67 -15.65
CA ARG A 646 -20.22 -44.38 -15.22
C ARG A 646 -19.77 -45.26 -14.07
N ILE A 647 -20.61 -45.43 -13.05
CA ILE A 647 -20.30 -46.29 -11.89
C ILE A 647 -20.22 -47.75 -12.32
N TYR A 648 -21.13 -48.20 -13.17
CA TYR A 648 -21.13 -49.54 -13.76
C TYR A 648 -19.82 -49.84 -14.47
N GLU A 649 -19.34 -48.97 -15.32
CA GLU A 649 -18.09 -49.16 -16.08
C GLU A 649 -16.83 -49.16 -15.19
N LYS A 650 -16.83 -48.39 -14.11
CA LYS A 650 -15.71 -48.29 -13.14
C LYS A 650 -15.73 -49.31 -12.03
N SER A 651 -16.77 -50.14 -11.92
CA SER A 651 -16.95 -51.09 -10.83
C SER A 651 -16.37 -52.45 -11.12
N ASP A 652 -16.05 -53.23 -10.06
CA ASP A 652 -15.68 -54.60 -10.13
C ASP A 652 -16.82 -55.50 -10.56
N ASP A 653 -16.56 -56.72 -11.05
CA ASP A 653 -17.53 -57.61 -11.67
C ASP A 653 -18.74 -57.93 -10.78
N ASP A 654 -18.55 -58.07 -9.47
CA ASP A 654 -19.64 -58.31 -8.51
C ASP A 654 -20.64 -57.13 -8.39
N LEU A 655 -20.14 -55.91 -8.42
CA LEU A 655 -20.94 -54.71 -8.36
C LEU A 655 -21.58 -54.36 -9.72
N LYS A 656 -20.97 -54.76 -10.83
CA LYS A 656 -21.54 -54.56 -12.18
C LYS A 656 -22.87 -55.25 -12.32
N VAL A 657 -23.05 -56.44 -11.75
CA VAL A 657 -24.34 -57.19 -11.77
C VAL A 657 -25.45 -56.40 -11.06
N VAL A 658 -25.11 -55.71 -9.95
CA VAL A 658 -26.08 -54.90 -9.19
C VAL A 658 -26.44 -53.63 -9.98
N TYR A 659 -25.44 -52.94 -10.53
CA TYR A 659 -25.69 -51.71 -11.29
C TYR A 659 -26.38 -51.98 -12.63
N ALA A 660 -26.08 -53.10 -13.31
CA ALA A 660 -26.82 -53.52 -14.50
C ALA A 660 -28.32 -53.67 -14.23
N ARG A 661 -28.67 -54.30 -13.09
CA ARG A 661 -30.05 -54.49 -12.68
C ARG A 661 -30.81 -53.21 -12.31
N ILE A 662 -30.06 -52.19 -11.84
CA ILE A 662 -30.59 -50.83 -11.61
C ILE A 662 -30.79 -50.09 -12.95
N LEU A 663 -29.80 -50.21 -13.88
CA LEU A 663 -29.86 -49.58 -15.19
C LEU A 663 -31.01 -50.10 -16.07
N GLU A 664 -31.44 -51.35 -15.88
CA GLU A 664 -32.64 -51.93 -16.54
C GLU A 664 -33.95 -51.22 -16.18
N LYS A 665 -33.97 -50.42 -15.12
CA LYS A 665 -35.15 -49.64 -14.70
C LYS A 665 -35.23 -48.19 -15.24
N PHE A 666 -34.13 -47.73 -15.84
CA PHE A 666 -34.03 -46.42 -16.48
C PHE A 666 -34.27 -46.55 -18.00
#